data_abf4ce6f6471fdc32854ea45b9b6a93e
#
_entry.id   abf4ce6f6471fdc32854ea45b9b6a93e
#
_cell.length_a   1.000
_cell.length_b   1.000
_cell.length_c   1.000
_cell.angle_alpha   90.00
_cell.angle_beta   90.00
_cell.angle_gamma   90.00
#
_symmetry.space_group_name_H-M   'P 1'
#
loop_
_entity.id
_entity.type
_entity.pdbx_description
1 polymer ?
#
loop_
_entity_poly.entity_id
_entity_poly.type
_entity_poly.pdbx_seq_one_letter_code
_entity_poly.pdbx_strand_id
1 'polypeptide(L)'
;LLYGHFGDGCVHVRLAMPLETPEGVAHSRAFLQSAARICAAHGGSVSGEHGDGRARGELLRFMYSPDMLDLFARVKHVFDPANLLNPGVLAAPMDEATAASRARARTRAARALAAQDGGGAGSSGSFGTGSVLGADASGPAPGRGAADTPTSLRADGSAGSARASDDAAAAGSSRPSDVSGVAGGALAVAGGQLELQPGVDPLDLNLRRVAARPMPADGGFAFGHDGGDFTAAVHRCTGVGKCRAGVSGTFMCPSYLATREEKDVTRGRARILQEAANSQLVKAIDSPEVLEALDLCLACKACSADCPAGVDMARYRSEALFRTYRGRMRPLSHYTLGWLPRLTRITARVPGLAAVANAVMSVAPLRSLAFRIIGLDPRRGMPALQSGTFTAWARKRSLLASSVPTVTRDDAVSSGAPTSDTAPSDAATGARERGGATASSNSARERGGATASSMADSPILSGPCDPSGRPYALVWADSFSQTLDDTGARAVVDVLEANGFAPIVAPDACCGLTWITTGQLSGAKKHLASLLGVLAPFAASGIPIVGVEPSCTAVLRDDLLDLLPDDPRSLLVSSATRTLAEVLSAVPASARRLPSLEGVEIVAQPHCHHYSVMGWDADQALLESLGARVTRLEGCCGLAGNFGMEAGHYDLSVAVASHSLLPSLSAQPDAVYLADGFSCRTQAAQLAGRGGVHL
;
A
#
# COMPACT_ATOMS: atom_id res chain seq x y z
N LEU A 1 -1.21 -5.89 -20.95
CA LEU A 1 0.05 -5.24 -21.28
C LEU A 1 0.90 -6.21 -22.10
N LEU A 2 1.42 -5.75 -23.25
CA LEU A 2 2.28 -6.52 -24.14
C LEU A 2 3.67 -5.85 -24.14
N TYR A 3 4.73 -6.65 -23.93
CA TYR A 3 6.14 -6.22 -23.98
C TYR A 3 7.02 -7.44 -24.23
N GLY A 4 8.31 -7.26 -24.48
CA GLY A 4 9.22 -8.39 -24.63
C GLY A 4 10.43 -8.07 -25.50
N HIS A 5 11.17 -9.12 -25.84
CA HIS A 5 12.31 -9.09 -26.73
C HIS A 5 11.84 -9.44 -28.15
N PHE A 6 11.15 -8.50 -28.79
CA PHE A 6 10.47 -8.76 -30.07
C PHE A 6 11.43 -9.21 -31.18
N GLY A 7 12.68 -8.71 -31.16
CA GLY A 7 13.72 -9.12 -32.12
C GLY A 7 14.10 -10.59 -32.00
N ASP A 8 13.93 -11.18 -30.82
CA ASP A 8 14.21 -12.61 -30.55
C ASP A 8 12.92 -13.46 -30.56
N GLY A 9 11.78 -12.86 -30.97
CA GLY A 9 10.49 -13.54 -30.98
C GLY A 9 9.89 -13.81 -29.60
N CYS A 10 10.44 -13.25 -28.53
CA CYS A 10 9.94 -13.43 -27.18
C CYS A 10 8.97 -12.30 -26.80
N VAL A 11 7.73 -12.69 -26.49
CA VAL A 11 6.64 -11.75 -26.15
C VAL A 11 6.09 -12.06 -24.78
N HIS A 12 6.07 -11.06 -23.90
CA HIS A 12 5.45 -11.15 -22.58
C HIS A 12 4.06 -10.53 -22.62
N VAL A 13 3.07 -11.27 -22.17
CA VAL A 13 1.68 -10.81 -22.06
C VAL A 13 1.26 -10.84 -20.60
N ARG A 14 0.94 -9.68 -20.05
CA ARG A 14 0.33 -9.61 -18.72
C ARG A 14 -1.18 -9.62 -18.84
N LEU A 15 -1.80 -10.62 -18.25
CA LEU A 15 -3.23 -10.84 -18.21
C LEU A 15 -3.72 -10.79 -16.76
N ALA A 16 -4.90 -10.24 -16.56
CA ALA A 16 -5.64 -10.39 -15.32
C ALA A 16 -6.38 -11.73 -15.35
N MET A 17 -5.96 -12.66 -14.51
CA MET A 17 -6.59 -13.97 -14.39
C MET A 17 -7.44 -14.01 -13.12
N PRO A 18 -8.74 -14.38 -13.22
CA PRO A 18 -9.63 -14.44 -12.06
C PRO A 18 -9.39 -15.72 -11.24
N LEU A 19 -8.20 -15.85 -10.63
CA LEU A 19 -7.76 -17.05 -9.90
C LEU A 19 -8.37 -17.17 -8.50
N GLU A 20 -9.27 -16.28 -8.11
CA GLU A 20 -9.87 -16.22 -6.77
C GLU A 20 -11.06 -17.17 -6.62
N THR A 21 -11.65 -17.60 -7.73
CA THR A 21 -12.80 -18.51 -7.74
C THR A 21 -12.50 -19.81 -8.49
N PRO A 22 -13.14 -20.94 -8.13
CA PRO A 22 -12.98 -22.21 -8.86
C PRO A 22 -13.28 -22.09 -10.36
N GLU A 23 -14.34 -21.35 -10.72
CA GLU A 23 -14.74 -21.09 -12.09
C GLU A 23 -13.68 -20.25 -12.83
N GLY A 24 -13.12 -19.25 -12.14
CA GLY A 24 -12.04 -18.41 -12.65
C GLY A 24 -10.76 -19.19 -12.88
N VAL A 25 -10.42 -20.12 -11.98
CA VAL A 25 -9.29 -21.05 -12.15
C VAL A 25 -9.51 -21.93 -13.38
N ALA A 26 -10.70 -22.54 -13.52
CA ALA A 26 -11.03 -23.38 -14.68
C ALA A 26 -10.96 -22.60 -16.00
N HIS A 27 -11.50 -21.37 -16.03
CA HIS A 27 -11.43 -20.48 -17.18
C HIS A 27 -9.99 -20.11 -17.54
N SER A 28 -9.18 -19.73 -16.56
CA SER A 28 -7.77 -19.37 -16.74
C SER A 28 -6.95 -20.54 -17.27
N ARG A 29 -7.20 -21.75 -16.76
CA ARG A 29 -6.56 -22.98 -17.24
C ARG A 29 -6.94 -23.27 -18.69
N ALA A 30 -8.21 -23.20 -19.06
CA ALA A 30 -8.68 -23.41 -20.43
C ALA A 30 -8.04 -22.39 -21.39
N PHE A 31 -7.95 -21.13 -20.98
CA PHE A 31 -7.26 -20.09 -21.75
C PHE A 31 -5.78 -20.43 -21.98
N LEU A 32 -5.04 -20.77 -20.89
CA LEU A 32 -3.62 -21.10 -20.99
C LEU A 32 -3.36 -22.34 -21.84
N GLN A 33 -4.20 -23.36 -21.75
CA GLN A 33 -4.11 -24.54 -22.62
C GLN A 33 -4.35 -24.20 -24.08
N SER A 34 -5.29 -23.32 -24.40
CA SER A 34 -5.54 -22.86 -25.76
C SER A 34 -4.37 -22.03 -26.28
N ALA A 35 -3.82 -21.12 -25.48
CA ALA A 35 -2.64 -20.36 -25.84
C ALA A 35 -1.42 -21.28 -26.09
N ALA A 36 -1.24 -22.31 -25.24
CA ALA A 36 -0.16 -23.28 -25.38
C ALA A 36 -0.24 -24.05 -26.70
N ARG A 37 -1.45 -24.49 -27.11
CA ARG A 37 -1.65 -25.16 -28.40
C ARG A 37 -1.30 -24.26 -29.57
N ILE A 38 -1.71 -22.99 -29.53
CA ILE A 38 -1.40 -22.02 -30.58
C ILE A 38 0.10 -21.79 -30.67
N CYS A 39 0.74 -21.54 -29.50
CA CYS A 39 2.17 -21.31 -29.40
C CYS A 39 2.96 -22.50 -29.95
N ALA A 40 2.61 -23.72 -29.53
CA ALA A 40 3.26 -24.96 -30.00
C ALA A 40 3.05 -25.21 -31.50
N ALA A 41 1.86 -24.91 -32.04
CA ALA A 41 1.59 -25.02 -33.46
C ALA A 41 2.46 -24.12 -34.34
N HIS A 42 2.94 -23.02 -33.77
CA HIS A 42 3.90 -22.11 -34.41
C HIS A 42 5.38 -22.37 -34.01
N GLY A 43 5.67 -23.49 -33.35
CA GLY A 43 7.02 -23.87 -32.95
C GLY A 43 7.58 -23.10 -31.77
N GLY A 44 6.71 -22.36 -31.03
CA GLY A 44 7.09 -21.54 -29.88
C GLY A 44 6.99 -22.26 -28.54
N SER A 45 7.52 -21.60 -27.49
CA SER A 45 7.43 -22.02 -26.10
C SER A 45 6.57 -21.05 -25.29
N VAL A 46 5.65 -21.58 -24.45
CA VAL A 46 4.81 -20.73 -23.58
C VAL A 46 5.57 -20.10 -22.43
N SER A 47 6.74 -20.56 -22.11
CA SER A 47 7.59 -19.98 -21.06
C SER A 47 8.52 -18.89 -21.58
N GLY A 48 8.75 -18.83 -22.90
CA GLY A 48 9.75 -17.95 -23.49
C GLY A 48 11.12 -18.18 -22.82
N GLU A 49 11.63 -17.18 -22.11
CA GLU A 49 12.90 -17.21 -21.39
C GLU A 49 12.79 -17.57 -19.88
N HIS A 50 11.57 -17.57 -19.34
CA HIS A 50 11.35 -17.60 -17.88
C HIS A 50 11.32 -19.01 -17.27
N GLY A 51 11.34 -20.05 -18.07
CA GLY A 51 11.17 -21.43 -17.63
C GLY A 51 9.69 -21.74 -17.27
N ASP A 52 9.36 -23.02 -17.20
CA ASP A 52 7.97 -23.47 -17.08
C ASP A 52 7.49 -23.44 -15.63
N GLY A 53 8.33 -23.91 -14.70
CA GLY A 53 8.01 -23.93 -13.28
C GLY A 53 6.67 -24.58 -12.96
N ARG A 54 6.08 -24.19 -11.85
CA ARG A 54 4.77 -24.65 -11.40
C ARG A 54 3.64 -24.14 -12.29
N ALA A 55 3.73 -22.90 -12.75
CA ALA A 55 2.64 -22.25 -13.46
C ALA A 55 2.40 -22.79 -14.89
N ARG A 56 3.42 -23.37 -15.50
CA ARG A 56 3.40 -23.82 -16.90
C ARG A 56 3.75 -25.30 -17.08
N GLY A 57 4.12 -26.00 -16.00
CA GLY A 57 4.52 -27.41 -16.05
C GLY A 57 3.44 -28.32 -16.68
N GLU A 58 2.16 -28.09 -16.43
CA GLU A 58 1.09 -28.88 -17.05
C GLU A 58 0.97 -28.62 -18.57
N LEU A 59 1.51 -27.50 -19.07
CA LEU A 59 1.42 -27.14 -20.50
C LEU A 59 2.52 -27.80 -21.33
N LEU A 60 3.52 -28.43 -20.73
CA LEU A 60 4.60 -29.14 -21.41
C LEU A 60 4.08 -30.18 -22.40
N ARG A 61 2.96 -30.83 -22.09
CA ARG A 61 2.30 -31.84 -22.95
C ARG A 61 1.82 -31.29 -24.29
N PHE A 62 1.70 -29.98 -24.44
CA PHE A 62 1.35 -29.35 -25.73
C PHE A 62 2.60 -28.98 -26.53
N MET A 63 3.75 -28.83 -25.90
CA MET A 63 5.00 -28.44 -26.53
C MET A 63 5.94 -29.61 -26.82
N TYR A 64 5.91 -30.65 -25.99
CA TYR A 64 6.84 -31.78 -26.08
C TYR A 64 6.12 -33.10 -26.33
N SER A 65 6.81 -33.95 -27.06
CA SER A 65 6.33 -35.33 -27.31
C SER A 65 6.26 -36.13 -26.01
N PRO A 66 5.42 -37.18 -25.94
CA PRO A 66 5.38 -38.09 -24.82
C PRO A 66 6.75 -38.72 -24.48
N ASP A 67 7.56 -39.00 -25.49
CA ASP A 67 8.92 -39.56 -25.28
C ASP A 67 9.86 -38.56 -24.63
N MET A 68 9.75 -37.28 -24.98
CA MET A 68 10.51 -36.21 -24.32
C MET A 68 10.08 -36.00 -22.87
N LEU A 69 8.78 -36.06 -22.58
CA LEU A 69 8.27 -36.00 -21.23
C LEU A 69 8.74 -37.16 -20.35
N ASP A 70 8.77 -38.37 -20.93
CA ASP A 70 9.32 -39.55 -20.27
C ASP A 70 10.85 -39.36 -20.01
N LEU A 71 11.57 -38.72 -20.93
CA LEU A 71 12.97 -38.40 -20.73
C LEU A 71 13.17 -37.43 -19.58
N PHE A 72 12.36 -36.36 -19.46
CA PHE A 72 12.38 -35.46 -18.30
C PHE A 72 12.14 -36.21 -16.97
N ALA A 73 11.19 -37.13 -16.97
CA ALA A 73 10.89 -37.97 -15.81
C ALA A 73 12.07 -38.89 -15.42
N ARG A 74 12.80 -39.45 -16.40
CA ARG A 74 14.00 -40.27 -16.18
C ARG A 74 15.16 -39.41 -15.64
N VAL A 75 15.37 -38.22 -16.19
CA VAL A 75 16.36 -37.26 -15.65
C VAL A 75 16.03 -36.91 -14.20
N LYS A 76 14.77 -36.60 -13.92
CA LYS A 76 14.27 -36.36 -12.55
C LYS A 76 14.61 -37.55 -11.63
N HIS A 77 14.38 -38.78 -12.10
CA HIS A 77 14.65 -39.98 -11.30
C HIS A 77 16.12 -40.16 -10.94
N VAL A 78 17.05 -39.78 -11.84
CA VAL A 78 18.50 -39.86 -11.58
C VAL A 78 18.89 -38.98 -10.40
N PHE A 79 18.33 -37.76 -10.30
CA PHE A 79 18.72 -36.79 -9.27
C PHE A 79 17.82 -36.83 -8.03
N ASP A 80 16.59 -37.26 -8.17
CA ASP A 80 15.58 -37.23 -7.10
C ASP A 80 14.63 -38.44 -7.21
N PRO A 81 15.12 -39.67 -7.00
CA PRO A 81 14.31 -40.88 -7.14
C PRO A 81 13.16 -40.93 -6.10
N ALA A 82 13.32 -40.30 -4.93
CA ALA A 82 12.32 -40.24 -3.88
C ALA A 82 11.28 -39.11 -4.07
N ASN A 83 11.43 -38.28 -5.13
CA ASN A 83 10.55 -37.17 -5.44
C ASN A 83 10.38 -36.16 -4.31
N LEU A 84 11.47 -35.80 -3.63
CA LEU A 84 11.49 -34.85 -2.53
C LEU A 84 11.53 -33.38 -3.02
N LEU A 85 12.12 -33.14 -4.19
CA LEU A 85 12.35 -31.81 -4.73
C LEU A 85 11.19 -31.39 -5.64
N ASN A 86 10.34 -30.47 -5.16
CA ASN A 86 9.20 -29.95 -5.89
C ASN A 86 8.30 -31.04 -6.52
N PRO A 87 7.77 -31.99 -5.74
CA PRO A 87 6.94 -33.07 -6.27
C PRO A 87 5.72 -32.52 -7.04
N GLY A 88 5.44 -33.12 -8.20
CA GLY A 88 4.33 -32.72 -9.08
C GLY A 88 4.60 -31.49 -9.95
N VAL A 89 5.80 -30.91 -9.88
CA VAL A 89 6.20 -29.77 -10.74
C VAL A 89 7.08 -30.28 -11.88
N LEU A 90 6.76 -29.95 -13.13
CA LEU A 90 7.42 -30.34 -14.38
C LEU A 90 7.34 -31.85 -14.67
N ALA A 91 7.96 -32.69 -13.87
CA ALA A 91 8.02 -34.13 -14.07
C ALA A 91 7.99 -34.87 -12.72
N ALA A 92 7.33 -36.03 -12.69
CA ALA A 92 7.50 -37.00 -11.63
C ALA A 92 8.64 -37.98 -12.02
N PRO A 93 9.45 -38.47 -11.08
CA PRO A 93 10.53 -39.39 -11.42
C PRO A 93 9.97 -40.70 -11.97
N MET A 94 10.65 -41.24 -12.95
CA MET A 94 10.29 -42.50 -13.60
C MET A 94 11.52 -43.36 -13.83
N ASP A 95 11.48 -44.58 -13.34
CA ASP A 95 12.54 -45.56 -13.60
C ASP A 95 12.53 -46.08 -15.05
N GLU A 96 13.62 -46.71 -15.45
CA GLU A 96 13.81 -47.23 -16.80
C GLU A 96 12.81 -48.32 -17.18
N ALA A 97 12.40 -49.15 -16.22
CA ALA A 97 11.43 -50.23 -16.45
C ALA A 97 10.02 -49.67 -16.78
N THR A 98 9.63 -48.62 -16.01
CA THR A 98 8.34 -47.91 -16.23
C THR A 98 8.37 -47.17 -17.56
N ALA A 99 9.46 -46.50 -17.91
CA ALA A 99 9.63 -45.78 -19.18
C ALA A 99 9.51 -46.79 -20.36
N ALA A 100 10.18 -47.91 -20.30
CA ALA A 100 10.13 -48.97 -21.30
C ALA A 100 8.72 -49.57 -21.42
N SER A 101 8.01 -49.71 -20.31
CA SER A 101 6.61 -50.19 -20.31
C SER A 101 5.67 -49.19 -21.01
N ARG A 102 5.79 -47.90 -20.73
CA ARG A 102 5.00 -46.83 -21.37
C ARG A 102 5.29 -46.76 -22.90
N ALA A 103 6.55 -46.81 -23.29
CA ALA A 103 6.93 -46.83 -24.70
C ALA A 103 6.29 -48.02 -25.48
N ARG A 104 6.33 -49.23 -24.87
CA ARG A 104 5.67 -50.41 -25.45
C ARG A 104 4.15 -50.28 -25.53
N ALA A 105 3.54 -49.64 -24.53
CA ALA A 105 2.11 -49.38 -24.54
C ALA A 105 1.72 -48.38 -25.65
N ARG A 106 2.48 -47.29 -25.83
CA ARG A 106 2.27 -46.34 -26.96
C ARG A 106 2.41 -47.01 -28.31
N THR A 107 3.44 -47.84 -28.51
CA THR A 107 3.63 -48.56 -29.75
C THR A 107 2.46 -49.54 -30.05
N ARG A 108 1.95 -50.22 -29.01
CA ARG A 108 0.75 -51.06 -29.14
C ARG A 108 -0.50 -50.24 -29.50
N ALA A 109 -0.73 -49.11 -28.83
CA ALA A 109 -1.86 -48.24 -29.13
C ALA A 109 -1.80 -47.67 -30.54
N ALA A 110 -0.63 -47.22 -31.01
CA ALA A 110 -0.43 -46.74 -32.36
C ALA A 110 -0.70 -47.84 -33.43
N ARG A 111 -0.23 -49.07 -33.17
CA ARG A 111 -0.53 -50.23 -34.04
C ARG A 111 -2.02 -50.59 -34.07
N ALA A 112 -2.72 -50.48 -32.93
CA ALA A 112 -4.15 -50.74 -32.85
C ALA A 112 -4.96 -49.68 -33.63
N LEU A 113 -4.58 -48.41 -33.54
CA LEU A 113 -5.21 -47.35 -34.34
C LEU A 113 -4.99 -47.54 -35.82
N ALA A 114 -3.75 -47.82 -36.25
CA ALA A 114 -3.43 -48.09 -37.65
C ALA A 114 -4.17 -49.33 -38.21
N ALA A 115 -4.45 -50.31 -37.34
CA ALA A 115 -5.25 -51.49 -37.75
C ALA A 115 -6.74 -51.17 -37.87
N GLN A 116 -7.26 -50.18 -37.14
CA GLN A 116 -8.66 -49.72 -37.27
C GLN A 116 -8.87 -48.89 -38.54
N ASP A 117 -7.89 -48.05 -38.90
CA ASP A 117 -7.93 -47.25 -40.13
C ASP A 117 -7.65 -48.08 -41.40
N GLY A 118 -7.03 -49.26 -41.27
CA GLY A 118 -6.72 -50.17 -42.39
C GLY A 118 -7.86 -51.14 -42.77
N GLY A 119 -9.00 -51.13 -42.06
CA GLY A 119 -10.15 -52.05 -42.28
C GLY A 119 -11.18 -51.59 -43.30
N GLY A 120 -10.95 -50.53 -44.04
CA GLY A 120 -11.93 -50.04 -45.04
C GLY A 120 -11.29 -49.38 -46.26
N ALA A 121 -10.70 -50.17 -47.15
CA ALA A 121 -10.66 -49.85 -48.58
C ALA A 121 -9.76 -50.87 -49.33
N GLY A 122 -10.39 -51.84 -50.02
CA GLY A 122 -9.75 -52.44 -51.14
C GLY A 122 -9.94 -51.54 -52.36
N SER A 123 -8.85 -51.04 -52.90
CA SER A 123 -8.55 -50.90 -54.36
C SER A 123 -7.25 -50.09 -54.55
N SER A 124 -6.35 -50.73 -55.17
CA SER A 124 -5.19 -50.32 -55.98
C SER A 124 -4.96 -48.84 -56.23
N GLY A 125 -3.73 -48.39 -55.91
CA GLY A 125 -3.15 -47.17 -56.40
C GLY A 125 -1.72 -46.99 -55.88
N SER A 126 -0.74 -47.55 -56.58
CA SER A 126 0.69 -47.30 -56.49
C SER A 126 0.96 -45.83 -56.67
N PHE A 127 1.60 -45.18 -55.68
CA PHE A 127 2.44 -43.98 -55.92
C PHE A 127 3.58 -43.88 -54.93
N GLY A 128 4.69 -43.58 -55.49
CA GLY A 128 6.05 -43.57 -55.12
C GLY A 128 6.50 -42.75 -53.88
N THR A 129 7.59 -43.26 -53.37
CA THR A 129 8.48 -42.57 -52.49
C THR A 129 9.01 -41.27 -53.09
N GLY A 130 8.79 -40.15 -52.44
CA GLY A 130 9.37 -38.86 -52.79
C GLY A 130 9.73 -38.09 -51.52
N SER A 131 11.03 -38.13 -51.22
CA SER A 131 11.70 -37.18 -50.32
C SER A 131 11.59 -35.79 -50.93
N VAL A 132 11.14 -34.79 -50.19
CA VAL A 132 11.36 -33.37 -50.55
C VAL A 132 11.76 -32.57 -49.31
N LEU A 133 13.03 -32.28 -49.28
CA LEU A 133 13.58 -31.05 -48.74
C LEU A 133 13.41 -29.94 -49.79
N GLY A 134 13.09 -28.74 -49.40
CA GLY A 134 13.27 -27.56 -50.25
C GLY A 134 12.29 -26.43 -49.96
N ALA A 135 12.88 -25.34 -49.50
CA ALA A 135 12.27 -24.04 -49.36
C ALA A 135 11.75 -23.49 -50.69
N ASP A 136 10.75 -22.64 -50.66
CA ASP A 136 10.86 -21.30 -51.22
C ASP A 136 9.63 -20.45 -50.92
N ALA A 137 9.93 -19.17 -50.66
CA ALA A 137 9.00 -18.10 -50.42
C ALA A 137 8.49 -17.49 -51.71
N SER A 138 7.23 -17.13 -51.78
CA SER A 138 6.73 -15.89 -52.43
C SER A 138 5.20 -15.85 -52.44
N GLY A 139 4.63 -14.72 -52.00
CA GLY A 139 3.23 -14.44 -51.88
C GLY A 139 2.48 -14.33 -53.22
N PRO A 140 1.22 -13.88 -53.23
CA PRO A 140 0.85 -12.50 -52.90
C PRO A 140 -0.48 -12.38 -52.13
N ALA A 141 -0.74 -11.17 -51.61
CA ALA A 141 -1.98 -10.76 -50.99
C ALA A 141 -3.14 -10.61 -52.00
N PRO A 142 -4.37 -10.81 -51.60
CA PRO A 142 -5.48 -10.02 -52.09
C PRO A 142 -6.35 -9.40 -50.99
N GLY A 143 -6.71 -8.12 -51.07
CA GLY A 143 -7.98 -7.70 -51.60
C GLY A 143 -9.07 -7.54 -50.55
N ARG A 144 -9.38 -6.28 -50.23
CA ARG A 144 -10.52 -5.84 -49.44
C ARG A 144 -11.87 -6.32 -49.98
N GLY A 145 -12.79 -6.72 -49.09
CA GLY A 145 -14.20 -6.92 -49.38
C GLY A 145 -15.05 -6.69 -48.12
N ALA A 146 -16.08 -5.91 -48.28
CA ALA A 146 -16.90 -5.26 -47.25
C ALA A 146 -17.93 -6.19 -46.58
N ALA A 147 -18.29 -5.78 -45.38
CA ALA A 147 -19.61 -5.81 -44.70
C ALA A 147 -20.55 -6.99 -44.91
N ASP A 148 -20.94 -7.59 -43.81
CA ASP A 148 -22.38 -7.78 -43.53
C ASP A 148 -22.61 -8.19 -42.07
N THR A 149 -23.54 -7.47 -41.45
CA THR A 149 -24.13 -7.73 -40.13
C THR A 149 -25.27 -8.73 -40.25
N PRO A 150 -25.54 -9.56 -39.26
CA PRO A 150 -26.91 -9.94 -38.96
C PRO A 150 -27.32 -9.71 -37.49
N THR A 151 -28.25 -8.85 -37.34
CA THR A 151 -29.65 -9.03 -36.84
C THR A 151 -29.86 -9.79 -35.53
N SER A 152 -30.37 -9.01 -34.61
CA SER A 152 -30.98 -9.36 -33.34
C SER A 152 -32.06 -10.42 -33.40
N LEU A 153 -32.10 -11.28 -32.37
CA LEU A 153 -33.32 -11.99 -32.00
C LEU A 153 -33.62 -11.71 -30.53
N ARG A 154 -34.75 -11.01 -30.35
CA ARG A 154 -35.50 -10.88 -29.10
C ARG A 154 -36.20 -12.21 -28.80
N ALA A 155 -36.32 -12.53 -27.51
CA ALA A 155 -37.42 -13.36 -27.01
C ALA A 155 -37.92 -12.77 -25.68
N ASP A 156 -39.18 -12.38 -25.73
CA ASP A 156 -40.02 -11.99 -24.59
C ASP A 156 -40.30 -13.22 -23.71
N GLY A 157 -40.35 -13.06 -22.42
CA GLY A 157 -41.43 -12.67 -21.54
C GLY A 157 -42.21 -13.84 -20.97
N SER A 158 -42.26 -14.02 -19.72
CA SER A 158 -43.49 -13.90 -18.90
C SER A 158 -43.34 -14.52 -17.52
N ALA A 159 -43.85 -13.81 -16.56
CA ALA A 159 -43.96 -14.15 -15.15
C ALA A 159 -44.99 -15.26 -14.89
N GLY A 160 -44.73 -16.05 -13.86
CA GLY A 160 -45.73 -16.96 -13.29
C GLY A 160 -45.40 -17.24 -11.83
N SER A 161 -46.10 -16.57 -10.94
CA SER A 161 -46.12 -16.84 -9.50
C SER A 161 -46.98 -18.05 -9.19
N ALA A 162 -46.54 -18.96 -8.33
CA ALA A 162 -47.43 -19.81 -7.54
C ALA A 162 -46.78 -20.17 -6.19
N ARG A 163 -47.58 -20.00 -5.17
CA ARG A 163 -47.33 -20.32 -3.76
C ARG A 163 -47.66 -21.78 -3.43
N ALA A 164 -47.00 -22.23 -2.37
CA ALA A 164 -47.40 -23.16 -1.31
C ALA A 164 -47.42 -24.65 -1.68
N SER A 165 -46.82 -25.54 -0.89
CA SER A 165 -47.21 -25.97 0.45
C SER A 165 -46.23 -27.03 0.95
N ASP A 166 -46.12 -27.11 2.26
CA ASP A 166 -45.38 -28.11 3.05
C ASP A 166 -45.75 -29.55 2.72
N ASP A 167 -44.74 -30.44 2.69
CA ASP A 167 -44.83 -31.74 3.36
C ASP A 167 -43.42 -32.36 3.53
N ALA A 168 -43.19 -32.88 4.74
CA ALA A 168 -42.00 -33.53 5.17
C ALA A 168 -41.91 -34.99 4.70
N ALA A 169 -40.77 -35.39 4.15
CA ALA A 169 -40.33 -36.77 4.20
C ALA A 169 -38.81 -36.89 4.13
N ALA A 170 -38.23 -37.53 5.12
CA ALA A 170 -36.83 -37.83 5.28
C ALA A 170 -36.29 -38.71 4.15
N ALA A 171 -35.28 -38.25 3.47
CA ALA A 171 -34.39 -39.09 2.69
C ALA A 171 -32.96 -38.55 2.81
N GLY A 172 -32.02 -39.40 3.22
CA GLY A 172 -30.65 -39.09 3.59
C GLY A 172 -29.90 -38.31 2.52
N SER A 173 -29.52 -37.10 2.84
CA SER A 173 -28.55 -36.33 2.09
C SER A 173 -27.17 -36.72 2.54
N SER A 174 -26.45 -37.47 1.73
CA SER A 174 -25.00 -37.48 1.76
C SER A 174 -24.50 -36.06 1.56
N ARG A 175 -24.09 -35.41 2.64
CA ARG A 175 -23.36 -34.14 2.61
C ARG A 175 -22.10 -34.34 1.76
N PRO A 176 -21.74 -33.40 0.90
CA PRO A 176 -20.38 -33.37 0.36
C PRO A 176 -19.45 -33.20 1.56
N SER A 177 -18.55 -34.17 1.71
CA SER A 177 -17.50 -34.15 2.71
C SER A 177 -16.72 -32.84 2.63
N ASP A 178 -16.63 -32.18 3.78
CA ASP A 178 -15.79 -31.03 4.04
C ASP A 178 -14.39 -31.19 3.43
N VAL A 179 -14.07 -30.35 2.41
CA VAL A 179 -12.73 -30.22 1.86
C VAL A 179 -11.94 -29.21 2.71
N SER A 180 -12.07 -29.30 4.03
CA SER A 180 -11.34 -28.48 4.99
C SER A 180 -10.21 -29.29 5.62
N GLY A 181 -9.12 -29.53 4.86
CA GLY A 181 -8.00 -30.27 5.40
C GLY A 181 -6.82 -30.51 4.45
N VAL A 182 -6.63 -29.69 3.41
CA VAL A 182 -5.70 -30.05 2.32
C VAL A 182 -4.34 -29.32 2.38
N ALA A 183 -3.96 -28.70 3.47
CA ALA A 183 -2.61 -28.13 3.58
C ALA A 183 -1.53 -29.12 4.05
N GLY A 184 -1.92 -30.21 4.74
CA GLY A 184 -0.99 -31.24 5.20
C GLY A 184 -1.08 -32.59 4.51
N GLY A 185 -2.06 -32.79 3.60
CA GLY A 185 -2.38 -34.09 3.04
C GLY A 185 -2.36 -34.20 1.51
N ALA A 186 -1.90 -33.18 0.80
CA ALA A 186 -1.88 -33.19 -0.67
C ALA A 186 -0.80 -34.13 -1.25
N LEU A 187 0.15 -34.58 -0.45
CA LEU A 187 1.20 -35.50 -0.83
C LEU A 187 1.07 -36.81 -0.07
N ALA A 188 1.21 -37.93 -0.79
CA ALA A 188 1.24 -39.27 -0.21
C ALA A 188 2.57 -39.95 -0.56
N VAL A 189 3.02 -40.87 0.26
CA VAL A 189 4.18 -41.72 -0.05
C VAL A 189 3.66 -42.99 -0.67
N ALA A 190 3.88 -43.15 -1.97
CA ALA A 190 3.57 -44.34 -2.72
C ALA A 190 4.85 -44.94 -3.31
N GLY A 191 5.14 -46.22 -3.00
CA GLY A 191 6.31 -46.88 -3.52
C GLY A 191 7.67 -46.24 -3.14
N GLY A 192 7.75 -45.50 -2.02
CA GLY A 192 8.92 -44.77 -1.59
C GLY A 192 9.11 -43.39 -2.25
N GLN A 193 8.14 -42.95 -3.03
CA GLN A 193 8.13 -41.62 -3.68
C GLN A 193 7.01 -40.75 -3.11
N LEU A 194 7.24 -39.44 -3.06
CA LEU A 194 6.21 -38.45 -2.75
C LEU A 194 5.38 -38.17 -4.02
N GLU A 195 4.12 -38.58 -3.99
CA GLU A 195 3.18 -38.30 -5.07
C GLU A 195 2.03 -37.43 -4.60
N LEU A 196 1.47 -36.64 -5.53
CA LEU A 196 0.20 -35.96 -5.26
C LEU A 196 -0.90 -36.99 -5.09
N GLN A 197 -1.77 -36.79 -4.12
CA GLN A 197 -2.94 -37.63 -3.96
C GLN A 197 -3.78 -37.63 -5.25
N PRO A 198 -4.43 -38.74 -5.62
CA PRO A 198 -5.31 -38.80 -6.76
C PRO A 198 -6.37 -37.70 -6.70
N GLY A 199 -6.49 -36.92 -7.79
CA GLY A 199 -7.42 -35.79 -7.88
C GLY A 199 -6.87 -34.44 -7.42
N VAL A 200 -5.65 -34.39 -6.85
CA VAL A 200 -4.99 -33.11 -6.54
C VAL A 200 -4.20 -32.67 -7.76
N ASP A 201 -4.58 -31.51 -8.30
CA ASP A 201 -3.85 -30.88 -9.40
C ASP A 201 -2.72 -30.00 -8.85
N PRO A 202 -1.48 -30.14 -9.35
CA PRO A 202 -0.36 -29.28 -8.95
C PRO A 202 -0.64 -27.78 -9.09
N LEU A 203 -1.42 -27.39 -10.08
CA LEU A 203 -1.82 -25.99 -10.27
C LEU A 203 -2.76 -25.48 -9.21
N ASP A 204 -3.55 -26.35 -8.57
CA ASP A 204 -4.46 -25.95 -7.50
C ASP A 204 -3.76 -25.78 -6.15
N LEU A 205 -2.52 -26.24 -6.03
CA LEU A 205 -1.76 -26.09 -4.80
C LEU A 205 -1.31 -24.64 -4.61
N ASN A 206 -1.59 -24.11 -3.41
CA ASN A 206 -1.20 -22.75 -3.02
C ASN A 206 -1.74 -21.62 -3.89
N LEU A 207 -2.81 -21.86 -4.65
CA LEU A 207 -3.55 -20.77 -5.28
C LEU A 207 -4.25 -19.93 -4.22
N ARG A 208 -4.35 -18.62 -4.50
CA ARG A 208 -5.18 -17.71 -3.72
C ARG A 208 -6.64 -17.98 -4.05
N ARG A 209 -7.32 -18.66 -3.16
CA ARG A 209 -8.74 -18.99 -3.30
C ARG A 209 -9.60 -17.90 -2.69
N VAL A 210 -10.91 -17.97 -2.96
CA VAL A 210 -11.91 -17.16 -2.24
C VAL A 210 -11.71 -17.37 -0.76
N ALA A 211 -11.64 -16.27 -0.02
CA ALA A 211 -11.47 -16.31 1.42
C ALA A 211 -12.63 -17.06 2.07
N ALA A 212 -12.31 -18.07 2.88
CA ALA A 212 -13.32 -18.78 3.67
C ALA A 212 -13.99 -17.87 4.71
N ARG A 213 -13.27 -16.82 5.12
CA ARG A 213 -13.75 -15.77 6.03
C ARG A 213 -13.46 -14.39 5.43
N PRO A 214 -14.29 -13.92 4.49
CA PRO A 214 -14.13 -12.58 3.93
C PRO A 214 -14.24 -11.53 5.04
N MET A 215 -13.48 -10.47 4.90
CA MET A 215 -13.35 -9.39 5.87
C MET A 215 -13.77 -8.05 5.23
N PRO A 216 -15.05 -7.86 4.88
CA PRO A 216 -15.51 -6.59 4.35
C PRO A 216 -15.24 -5.45 5.33
N ALA A 217 -15.27 -4.20 4.86
CA ALA A 217 -15.15 -3.03 5.73
C ALA A 217 -16.24 -3.08 6.81
N ASP A 218 -15.85 -2.91 8.07
CA ASP A 218 -16.74 -3.05 9.22
C ASP A 218 -16.43 -1.97 10.28
N GLY A 219 -16.70 -0.73 9.94
CA GLY A 219 -16.52 0.42 10.83
C GLY A 219 -15.08 0.89 11.06
N GLY A 220 -14.08 0.18 10.54
CA GLY A 220 -12.67 0.59 10.49
C GLY A 220 -12.35 1.45 9.27
N PHE A 221 -11.27 1.15 8.56
CA PHE A 221 -10.96 1.74 7.26
C PHE A 221 -11.99 1.30 6.20
N ALA A 222 -12.23 2.16 5.23
CA ALA A 222 -13.20 1.89 4.17
C ALA A 222 -12.65 0.99 3.05
N PHE A 223 -11.33 0.97 2.86
CA PHE A 223 -10.68 0.22 1.76
C PHE A 223 -11.29 0.50 0.39
N GLY A 224 -11.58 1.78 0.10
CA GLY A 224 -12.28 2.18 -1.10
C GLY A 224 -11.62 1.71 -2.40
N HIS A 225 -10.29 1.67 -2.46
CA HIS A 225 -9.53 1.13 -3.59
C HIS A 225 -9.61 -0.40 -3.74
N ASP A 226 -10.13 -1.10 -2.74
CA ASP A 226 -10.25 -2.55 -2.69
C ASP A 226 -11.72 -2.98 -2.64
N GLY A 227 -12.62 -2.14 -3.16
CA GLY A 227 -14.05 -2.42 -3.20
C GLY A 227 -14.72 -2.52 -1.83
N GLY A 228 -14.13 -1.91 -0.79
CA GLY A 228 -14.66 -2.00 0.58
C GLY A 228 -14.31 -3.32 1.28
N ASP A 229 -13.29 -4.03 0.82
CA ASP A 229 -12.95 -5.35 1.38
C ASP A 229 -11.48 -5.41 1.84
N PHE A 230 -11.29 -5.60 3.13
CA PHE A 230 -9.97 -5.81 3.71
C PHE A 230 -9.30 -7.10 3.19
N THR A 231 -10.08 -8.11 2.83
CA THR A 231 -9.58 -9.33 2.20
C THR A 231 -8.91 -9.01 0.87
N ALA A 232 -9.56 -8.20 0.02
CA ALA A 232 -8.98 -7.75 -1.25
C ALA A 232 -7.71 -6.93 -1.01
N ALA A 233 -7.72 -6.03 -0.01
CA ALA A 233 -6.57 -5.22 0.36
C ALA A 233 -5.34 -6.07 0.72
N VAL A 234 -5.47 -7.09 1.57
CA VAL A 234 -4.34 -7.94 1.95
C VAL A 234 -3.84 -8.81 0.79
N HIS A 235 -4.70 -9.11 -0.18
CA HIS A 235 -4.34 -9.85 -1.39
C HIS A 235 -3.63 -9.01 -2.45
N ARG A 236 -3.48 -7.69 -2.28
CA ARG A 236 -2.59 -6.86 -3.12
C ARG A 236 -1.15 -7.39 -3.14
N CYS A 237 -0.68 -7.98 -2.04
CA CYS A 237 0.66 -8.53 -2.00
C CYS A 237 0.79 -9.75 -2.92
N THR A 238 1.43 -9.57 -4.06
CA THR A 238 1.70 -10.64 -5.05
C THR A 238 3.05 -11.34 -4.83
N GLY A 239 3.78 -10.99 -3.75
CA GLY A 239 5.03 -11.65 -3.41
C GLY A 239 6.27 -11.15 -4.18
N VAL A 240 6.21 -9.98 -4.85
CA VAL A 240 7.34 -9.38 -5.61
C VAL A 240 8.62 -9.28 -4.79
N GLY A 241 8.52 -9.07 -3.47
CA GLY A 241 9.67 -9.14 -2.57
C GLY A 241 10.54 -7.89 -2.50
N LYS A 242 10.17 -6.76 -3.12
CA LYS A 242 10.90 -5.49 -2.98
C LYS A 242 11.13 -5.10 -1.51
N CYS A 243 10.20 -5.45 -0.62
CA CYS A 243 10.32 -5.24 0.82
C CYS A 243 11.47 -6.02 1.51
N ARG A 244 12.12 -6.96 0.81
CA ARG A 244 13.31 -7.68 1.27
C ARG A 244 14.60 -7.14 0.69
N ALA A 245 14.52 -6.31 -0.33
CA ALA A 245 15.69 -5.73 -0.96
C ALA A 245 16.31 -4.69 -0.02
N GLY A 246 17.52 -4.92 0.42
CA GLY A 246 18.33 -3.94 1.14
C GLY A 246 18.94 -2.93 0.16
N VAL A 247 18.13 -2.34 -0.71
CA VAL A 247 18.59 -1.40 -1.75
C VAL A 247 18.60 0.00 -1.19
N SER A 248 19.61 0.78 -1.53
CA SER A 248 19.64 2.22 -1.29
C SER A 248 18.46 2.91 -1.98
N GLY A 249 17.97 3.99 -1.40
CA GLY A 249 16.85 4.78 -1.93
C GLY A 249 15.46 4.29 -1.52
N THR A 250 15.33 3.34 -0.58
CA THR A 250 14.04 2.87 -0.08
C THR A 250 13.93 2.98 1.43
N PHE A 251 12.70 3.19 1.94
CA PHE A 251 12.40 3.23 3.38
C PHE A 251 11.83 1.91 3.92
N MET A 252 11.35 1.00 3.04
CA MET A 252 10.78 -0.29 3.48
C MET A 252 11.85 -1.38 3.53
N CYS A 253 11.77 -2.43 4.29
CA CYS A 253 10.97 -2.60 5.51
C CYS A 253 11.94 -2.56 6.69
N PRO A 254 11.89 -1.55 7.56
CA PRO A 254 12.94 -1.37 8.60
C PRO A 254 13.00 -2.53 9.59
N SER A 255 11.87 -3.13 9.98
CA SER A 255 11.89 -4.31 10.84
C SER A 255 12.62 -5.49 10.21
N TYR A 256 12.39 -5.77 8.92
CA TYR A 256 13.10 -6.85 8.22
C TYR A 256 14.60 -6.57 8.09
N LEU A 257 14.98 -5.33 7.83
CA LEU A 257 16.41 -4.98 7.75
C LEU A 257 17.14 -5.28 9.07
N ALA A 258 16.46 -5.13 10.20
CA ALA A 258 17.01 -5.39 11.52
C ALA A 258 16.95 -6.88 11.92
N THR A 259 15.83 -7.59 11.64
CA THR A 259 15.64 -8.98 12.09
C THR A 259 16.05 -10.04 11.08
N ARG A 260 15.96 -9.72 9.78
CA ARG A 260 16.09 -10.66 8.65
C ARG A 260 15.07 -11.79 8.65
N GLU A 261 14.04 -11.70 9.49
CA GLU A 261 12.98 -12.69 9.60
C GLU A 261 11.85 -12.42 8.60
N GLU A 262 11.38 -13.47 7.91
CA GLU A 262 10.30 -13.33 6.92
C GLU A 262 8.97 -12.87 7.54
N LYS A 263 8.69 -13.23 8.78
CA LYS A 263 7.49 -12.79 9.50
C LYS A 263 7.47 -11.27 9.72
N ASP A 264 8.64 -10.62 9.77
CA ASP A 264 8.81 -9.21 10.08
C ASP A 264 8.87 -8.32 8.84
N VAL A 265 8.64 -8.89 7.66
CA VAL A 265 8.60 -8.15 6.40
C VAL A 265 7.15 -7.89 5.96
N THR A 266 6.92 -6.85 5.17
CA THR A 266 5.60 -6.52 4.61
C THR A 266 4.95 -7.71 3.90
N ARG A 267 5.73 -8.48 3.12
CA ARG A 267 5.26 -9.68 2.41
C ARG A 267 4.82 -10.78 3.37
N GLY A 268 5.62 -11.08 4.39
CA GLY A 268 5.28 -12.11 5.39
C GLY A 268 4.02 -11.74 6.17
N ARG A 269 3.91 -10.47 6.60
CA ARG A 269 2.71 -9.95 7.27
C ARG A 269 1.47 -10.01 6.39
N ALA A 270 1.58 -9.63 5.11
CA ALA A 270 0.47 -9.78 4.18
C ALA A 270 0.06 -11.24 4.00
N ARG A 271 1.04 -12.15 3.93
CA ARG A 271 0.76 -13.59 3.81
C ARG A 271 0.00 -14.14 5.02
N ILE A 272 0.41 -13.79 6.23
CA ILE A 272 -0.29 -14.28 7.43
C ILE A 272 -1.72 -13.75 7.55
N LEU A 273 -1.96 -12.50 7.10
CA LEU A 273 -3.30 -11.93 7.02
C LEU A 273 -4.15 -12.62 5.93
N GLN A 274 -3.56 -12.99 4.80
CA GLN A 274 -4.21 -13.81 3.77
C GLN A 274 -4.59 -15.18 4.33
N GLU A 275 -3.70 -15.82 5.09
CA GLU A 275 -3.99 -17.11 5.72
C GLU A 275 -5.09 -17.01 6.77
N ALA A 276 -5.14 -15.91 7.53
CA ALA A 276 -6.24 -15.64 8.47
C ALA A 276 -7.60 -15.52 7.76
N ALA A 277 -7.63 -14.92 6.56
CA ALA A 277 -8.83 -14.87 5.72
C ALA A 277 -9.20 -16.24 5.14
N ASN A 278 -8.21 -17.06 4.78
CA ASN A 278 -8.41 -18.41 4.24
C ASN A 278 -8.74 -19.45 5.31
N SER A 279 -8.43 -19.18 6.58
CA SER A 279 -8.71 -20.06 7.75
C SER A 279 -8.13 -21.48 7.65
N GLN A 280 -7.07 -21.68 6.87
CA GLN A 280 -6.42 -22.99 6.73
C GLN A 280 -5.32 -23.20 7.79
N LEU A 281 -4.24 -22.41 7.70
CA LEU A 281 -3.11 -22.49 8.63
C LEU A 281 -3.31 -21.57 9.84
N VAL A 282 -3.88 -20.40 9.64
CA VAL A 282 -4.21 -19.41 10.68
C VAL A 282 -5.72 -19.30 10.76
N LYS A 283 -6.28 -19.53 11.95
CA LYS A 283 -7.73 -19.71 12.12
C LYS A 283 -8.54 -18.42 11.95
N ALA A 284 -7.99 -17.29 12.39
CA ALA A 284 -8.68 -16.00 12.36
C ALA A 284 -7.71 -14.82 12.52
N ILE A 285 -8.20 -13.60 12.29
CA ILE A 285 -7.41 -12.37 12.40
C ILE A 285 -6.94 -12.04 13.82
N ASP A 286 -7.63 -12.57 14.84
CA ASP A 286 -7.28 -12.44 16.26
C ASP A 286 -6.40 -13.59 16.79
N SER A 287 -5.91 -14.44 15.89
CA SER A 287 -4.97 -15.51 16.25
C SER A 287 -3.63 -14.95 16.73
N PRO A 288 -2.98 -15.59 17.73
CA PRO A 288 -1.70 -15.13 18.28
C PRO A 288 -0.62 -14.92 17.22
N GLU A 289 -0.58 -15.78 16.20
CA GLU A 289 0.38 -15.72 15.09
C GLU A 289 0.25 -14.44 14.25
N VAL A 290 -0.99 -13.95 14.08
CA VAL A 290 -1.24 -12.68 13.39
C VAL A 290 -0.73 -11.52 14.22
N LEU A 291 -1.05 -11.51 15.51
CA LEU A 291 -0.61 -10.46 16.42
C LEU A 291 0.91 -10.42 16.53
N GLU A 292 1.58 -11.57 16.67
CA GLU A 292 3.04 -11.68 16.70
C GLU A 292 3.68 -11.13 15.42
N ALA A 293 3.18 -11.50 14.24
CA ALA A 293 3.73 -11.01 12.98
C ALA A 293 3.53 -9.50 12.78
N LEU A 294 2.44 -8.94 13.33
CA LEU A 294 2.14 -7.51 13.24
C LEU A 294 2.82 -6.69 14.33
N ASP A 295 3.26 -7.30 15.42
CA ASP A 295 3.83 -6.62 16.58
C ASP A 295 5.05 -5.76 16.21
N LEU A 296 6.00 -6.33 15.49
CA LEU A 296 7.22 -5.64 15.07
C LEU A 296 7.04 -4.75 13.82
N CYS A 297 5.81 -4.44 13.43
CA CYS A 297 5.54 -3.45 12.38
C CYS A 297 5.57 -2.03 12.94
N LEU A 298 6.52 -1.23 12.49
CA LEU A 298 6.70 0.16 12.93
C LEU A 298 5.55 1.10 12.49
N ALA A 299 4.63 0.64 11.66
CA ALA A 299 3.58 1.47 11.05
C ALA A 299 4.11 2.73 10.33
N CYS A 300 5.29 2.64 9.76
CA CYS A 300 6.00 3.75 9.11
C CYS A 300 5.47 4.15 7.73
N LYS A 301 4.47 3.45 7.20
CA LYS A 301 3.87 3.66 5.87
C LYS A 301 4.84 3.52 4.67
N ALA A 302 6.14 3.26 4.86
CA ALA A 302 7.09 3.16 3.76
C ALA A 302 6.66 2.17 2.66
N CYS A 303 5.96 1.10 3.04
CA CYS A 303 5.43 0.14 2.08
C CYS A 303 4.35 0.74 1.16
N SER A 304 3.58 1.74 1.57
CA SER A 304 2.57 2.36 0.69
C SER A 304 3.20 3.12 -0.49
N ALA A 305 4.40 3.68 -0.29
CA ALA A 305 5.16 4.38 -1.33
C ALA A 305 6.06 3.43 -2.14
N ASP A 306 6.78 2.53 -1.45
CA ASP A 306 7.85 1.74 -2.07
C ASP A 306 7.35 0.42 -2.69
N CYS A 307 6.20 -0.11 -2.24
CA CYS A 307 5.68 -1.37 -2.75
C CYS A 307 4.99 -1.17 -4.10
N PRO A 308 5.42 -1.87 -5.17
CA PRO A 308 4.80 -1.73 -6.49
C PRO A 308 3.35 -2.23 -6.54
N ALA A 309 2.91 -3.01 -5.54
CA ALA A 309 1.54 -3.48 -5.41
C ALA A 309 0.68 -2.59 -4.48
N GLY A 310 1.23 -1.48 -3.97
CA GLY A 310 0.50 -0.52 -3.13
C GLY A 310 0.02 -1.10 -1.80
N VAL A 311 0.80 -1.99 -1.17
CA VAL A 311 0.46 -2.56 0.15
C VAL A 311 0.70 -1.51 1.23
N ASP A 312 -0.32 -1.12 1.99
CA ASP A 312 -0.20 -0.29 3.19
C ASP A 312 -0.32 -1.14 4.47
N MET A 313 0.81 -1.68 4.92
CA MET A 313 0.83 -2.54 6.12
C MET A 313 0.53 -1.77 7.41
N ALA A 314 0.77 -0.47 7.46
CA ALA A 314 0.41 0.36 8.62
C ALA A 314 -1.11 0.39 8.79
N ARG A 315 -1.84 0.59 7.70
CA ARG A 315 -3.31 0.53 7.66
C ARG A 315 -3.83 -0.86 7.99
N TYR A 316 -3.23 -1.91 7.41
CA TYR A 316 -3.61 -3.29 7.67
C TYR A 316 -3.41 -3.70 9.13
N ARG A 317 -2.28 -3.29 9.74
CA ARG A 317 -2.03 -3.50 11.18
C ARG A 317 -3.09 -2.82 12.04
N SER A 318 -3.40 -1.58 11.75
CA SER A 318 -4.39 -0.81 12.50
C SER A 318 -5.79 -1.43 12.40
N GLU A 319 -6.18 -1.90 11.21
CA GLU A 319 -7.45 -2.60 10.98
C GLU A 319 -7.49 -3.96 11.70
N ALA A 320 -6.41 -4.75 11.64
CA ALA A 320 -6.31 -6.02 12.35
C ALA A 320 -6.45 -5.82 13.86
N LEU A 321 -5.75 -4.84 14.44
CA LEU A 321 -5.88 -4.50 15.86
C LEU A 321 -7.29 -3.99 16.23
N PHE A 322 -7.94 -3.23 15.33
CA PHE A 322 -9.32 -2.79 15.53
C PHE A 322 -10.27 -3.98 15.64
N ARG A 323 -10.18 -4.93 14.72
CA ARG A 323 -11.02 -6.14 14.70
C ARG A 323 -10.75 -7.07 15.88
N THR A 324 -9.47 -7.29 16.19
CA THR A 324 -9.05 -8.18 17.29
C THR A 324 -9.55 -7.70 18.66
N TYR A 325 -9.48 -6.39 18.92
CA TYR A 325 -9.86 -5.82 20.21
C TYR A 325 -11.27 -5.26 20.26
N ARG A 326 -12.11 -5.56 19.29
CA ARG A 326 -13.50 -5.15 19.30
C ARG A 326 -14.26 -5.85 20.44
N GLY A 327 -14.75 -5.06 21.41
CA GLY A 327 -15.41 -5.61 22.58
C GLY A 327 -14.51 -6.33 23.60
N ARG A 328 -13.18 -6.22 23.44
CA ARG A 328 -12.19 -6.82 24.34
C ARG A 328 -11.30 -5.76 25.00
N MET A 329 -10.73 -6.09 26.15
CA MET A 329 -9.71 -5.26 26.78
C MET A 329 -8.42 -5.23 25.94
N ARG A 330 -7.84 -4.06 25.81
CA ARG A 330 -6.58 -3.84 25.08
C ARG A 330 -5.39 -3.86 26.03
N PRO A 331 -4.16 -4.12 25.54
CA PRO A 331 -2.95 -3.88 26.31
C PRO A 331 -2.93 -2.48 26.91
N LEU A 332 -2.35 -2.32 28.10
CA LEU A 332 -2.33 -1.03 28.78
C LEU A 332 -1.59 0.05 27.99
N SER A 333 -0.54 -0.34 27.25
CA SER A 333 0.19 0.53 26.32
C SER A 333 -0.73 1.23 25.30
N HIS A 334 -1.79 0.56 24.82
CA HIS A 334 -2.75 1.16 23.91
C HIS A 334 -3.55 2.33 24.54
N TYR A 335 -3.79 2.27 25.85
CA TYR A 335 -4.46 3.37 26.55
C TYR A 335 -3.47 4.49 26.91
N THR A 336 -2.27 4.16 27.36
CA THR A 336 -1.28 5.15 27.77
C THR A 336 -0.71 5.91 26.58
N LEU A 337 -0.28 5.21 25.54
CA LEU A 337 0.27 5.82 24.32
C LEU A 337 -0.82 6.31 23.37
N GLY A 338 -1.92 5.54 23.21
CA GLY A 338 -3.04 5.94 22.36
C GLY A 338 -3.72 7.21 22.86
N TRP A 339 -3.84 7.39 24.18
CA TRP A 339 -4.46 8.57 24.80
C TRP A 339 -3.47 9.65 25.22
N LEU A 340 -2.19 9.52 24.86
CA LEU A 340 -1.16 10.48 25.17
C LEU A 340 -1.56 11.94 24.86
N PRO A 341 -2.21 12.25 23.71
CA PRO A 341 -2.67 13.60 23.43
C PRO A 341 -3.66 14.17 24.45
N ARG A 342 -4.48 13.33 25.06
CA ARG A 342 -5.41 13.75 26.12
C ARG A 342 -4.68 13.99 27.44
N LEU A 343 -3.77 13.09 27.80
CA LEU A 343 -3.00 13.16 29.03
C LEU A 343 -2.11 14.40 29.05
N THR A 344 -1.39 14.66 27.97
CA THR A 344 -0.50 15.84 27.87
C THR A 344 -1.29 17.15 27.85
N ARG A 345 -2.49 17.20 27.29
CA ARG A 345 -3.36 18.38 27.37
C ARG A 345 -3.82 18.66 28.80
N ILE A 346 -4.12 17.63 29.59
CA ILE A 346 -4.49 17.80 31.01
C ILE A 346 -3.30 18.36 31.78
N THR A 347 -2.10 17.77 31.58
CA THR A 347 -0.89 18.25 32.29
C THR A 347 -0.51 19.68 31.90
N ALA A 348 -0.69 20.08 30.65
CA ALA A 348 -0.41 21.44 30.18
C ALA A 348 -1.41 22.50 30.70
N ARG A 349 -2.66 22.09 30.99
CA ARG A 349 -3.72 23.01 31.46
C ARG A 349 -3.77 23.16 32.95
N VAL A 350 -3.33 22.16 33.72
CA VAL A 350 -3.34 22.23 35.18
C VAL A 350 -2.02 22.84 35.68
N PRO A 351 -2.04 24.01 36.32
CA PRO A 351 -0.83 24.68 36.81
C PRO A 351 0.01 23.77 37.70
N GLY A 352 1.30 23.69 37.44
CA GLY A 352 2.25 22.89 38.21
C GLY A 352 2.27 21.39 37.93
N LEU A 353 1.24 20.81 37.28
CA LEU A 353 1.16 19.38 37.06
C LEU A 353 2.27 18.88 36.12
N ALA A 354 2.58 19.64 35.08
CA ALA A 354 3.70 19.32 34.17
C ALA A 354 5.05 19.30 34.91
N ALA A 355 5.29 20.27 35.80
CA ALA A 355 6.51 20.32 36.61
C ALA A 355 6.63 19.12 37.54
N VAL A 356 5.55 18.74 38.22
CA VAL A 356 5.51 17.56 39.11
C VAL A 356 5.75 16.28 38.29
N ALA A 357 5.06 16.13 37.16
CA ALA A 357 5.25 14.96 36.30
C ALA A 357 6.68 14.86 35.77
N ASN A 358 7.27 15.96 35.32
CA ASN A 358 8.67 16.00 34.89
C ASN A 358 9.64 15.66 36.01
N ALA A 359 9.40 16.17 37.22
CA ALA A 359 10.22 15.86 38.41
C ALA A 359 10.15 14.35 38.76
N VAL A 360 8.97 13.74 38.73
CA VAL A 360 8.81 12.29 38.94
C VAL A 360 9.52 11.50 37.86
N MET A 361 9.38 11.89 36.58
CA MET A 361 10.01 11.23 35.44
C MET A 361 11.53 11.43 35.37
N SER A 362 12.10 12.44 36.03
CA SER A 362 13.56 12.63 36.14
C SER A 362 14.21 11.62 37.09
N VAL A 363 13.46 11.06 38.03
CA VAL A 363 13.96 10.08 39.02
C VAL A 363 13.92 8.67 38.36
N ALA A 364 15.08 8.18 37.95
CA ALA A 364 15.20 6.94 37.18
C ALA A 364 14.47 5.72 37.75
N PRO A 365 14.55 5.37 39.05
CA PRO A 365 13.83 4.21 39.59
C PRO A 365 12.30 4.39 39.54
N LEU A 366 11.79 5.59 39.80
CA LEU A 366 10.35 5.88 39.73
C LEU A 366 9.84 5.80 38.29
N ARG A 367 10.58 6.40 37.35
CA ARG A 367 10.29 6.30 35.93
C ARG A 367 10.28 4.85 35.46
N SER A 368 11.30 4.06 35.82
CA SER A 368 11.41 2.65 35.40
C SER A 368 10.24 1.82 35.93
N LEU A 369 9.84 2.05 37.19
CA LEU A 369 8.68 1.38 37.76
C LEU A 369 7.38 1.79 37.04
N ALA A 370 7.17 3.09 36.85
CA ALA A 370 6.01 3.61 36.14
C ALA A 370 5.91 3.03 34.72
N PHE A 371 7.03 3.02 33.98
CA PHE A 371 7.06 2.52 32.61
C PHE A 371 6.73 1.03 32.53
N ARG A 372 7.28 0.20 33.44
CA ARG A 372 6.92 -1.24 33.49
C ARG A 372 5.42 -1.45 33.75
N ILE A 373 4.81 -0.67 34.63
CA ILE A 373 3.38 -0.77 34.93
C ILE A 373 2.53 -0.41 33.72
N ILE A 374 2.92 0.63 32.97
CA ILE A 374 2.13 1.14 31.83
C ILE A 374 2.51 0.52 30.49
N GLY A 375 3.39 -0.48 30.47
CA GLY A 375 3.77 -1.21 29.25
C GLY A 375 4.79 -0.48 28.37
N LEU A 376 5.62 0.40 28.94
CA LEU A 376 6.71 1.09 28.25
C LEU A 376 8.06 0.49 28.60
N ASP A 377 9.05 0.65 27.71
CA ASP A 377 10.41 0.20 27.98
C ASP A 377 11.13 1.15 28.96
N PRO A 378 11.63 0.65 30.10
CA PRO A 378 12.25 1.46 31.13
C PRO A 378 13.57 2.12 30.70
N ARG A 379 14.20 1.69 29.61
CA ARG A 379 15.41 2.30 29.04
C ARG A 379 15.11 3.59 28.30
N ARG A 380 13.84 3.87 27.97
CA ARG A 380 13.40 5.10 27.31
C ARG A 380 13.30 6.27 28.28
N GLY A 381 13.56 7.47 27.75
CA GLY A 381 13.24 8.72 28.41
C GLY A 381 11.88 9.24 27.96
N MET A 382 11.14 9.89 28.86
CA MET A 382 9.94 10.64 28.46
C MET A 382 10.36 12.05 28.06
N PRO A 383 9.90 12.56 26.90
CA PRO A 383 10.06 13.98 26.58
C PRO A 383 9.45 14.85 27.66
N ALA A 384 10.08 16.02 27.94
CA ALA A 384 9.58 16.94 28.94
C ALA A 384 8.19 17.47 28.56
N LEU A 385 7.29 17.48 29.53
CA LEU A 385 5.95 18.05 29.37
C LEU A 385 6.04 19.58 29.53
N GLN A 386 5.42 20.32 28.63
CA GLN A 386 5.38 21.77 28.69
C GLN A 386 4.28 22.25 29.64
N SER A 387 4.55 23.37 30.35
CA SER A 387 3.55 24.10 31.09
C SER A 387 2.90 25.17 30.22
N GLY A 388 1.80 24.79 29.57
CA GLY A 388 1.09 25.63 28.60
C GLY A 388 0.97 24.97 27.24
N THR A 389 0.25 25.61 26.35
CA THR A 389 0.03 25.09 25.00
C THR A 389 0.45 26.12 23.94
N PHE A 390 0.82 25.64 22.74
CA PHE A 390 1.10 26.54 21.62
C PHE A 390 -0.10 27.46 21.30
N THR A 391 -1.32 26.98 21.40
CA THR A 391 -2.53 27.81 21.18
C THR A 391 -2.66 28.90 22.27
N ALA A 392 -2.16 28.69 23.48
CA ALA A 392 -2.11 29.74 24.50
C ALA A 392 -1.08 30.82 24.16
N TRP A 393 0.06 30.45 23.60
CA TRP A 393 1.06 31.37 23.06
C TRP A 393 0.50 32.17 21.88
N ALA A 394 -0.15 31.48 20.92
CA ALA A 394 -0.77 32.12 19.74
C ALA A 394 -1.85 33.12 20.12
N ARG A 395 -2.66 32.80 21.16
CA ARG A 395 -3.69 33.71 21.66
C ARG A 395 -3.07 35.02 22.24
N LYS A 396 -1.94 34.92 22.91
CA LYS A 396 -1.21 36.13 23.44
C LYS A 396 -0.68 37.00 22.30
N ARG A 397 -0.41 36.43 21.12
CA ARG A 397 0.02 37.16 19.91
C ARG A 397 -1.16 37.56 19.00
N SER A 398 -2.40 37.32 19.41
CA SER A 398 -3.61 37.53 18.60
C SER A 398 -3.65 36.76 17.26
N LEU A 399 -2.94 35.65 17.20
CA LEU A 399 -2.87 34.80 16.00
C LEU A 399 -3.91 33.69 16.01
N LEU A 400 -4.55 33.39 17.15
CA LEU A 400 -5.51 32.30 17.26
C LEU A 400 -6.79 32.65 16.48
N ALA A 401 -7.12 31.85 15.47
CA ALA A 401 -8.31 32.04 14.69
C ALA A 401 -9.58 31.77 15.53
N SER A 402 -10.48 32.74 15.58
CA SER A 402 -11.82 32.60 16.18
C SER A 402 -12.87 32.23 15.14
N SER A 403 -12.67 32.66 13.90
CA SER A 403 -13.50 32.39 12.73
C SER A 403 -12.65 32.52 11.47
N VAL A 404 -13.22 32.12 10.33
CA VAL A 404 -12.60 32.43 9.03
C VAL A 404 -12.57 33.93 8.84
N PRO A 405 -11.42 34.52 8.45
CA PRO A 405 -11.35 35.95 8.13
C PRO A 405 -12.34 36.30 7.02
N THR A 406 -13.23 37.23 7.30
CA THR A 406 -14.13 37.80 6.27
C THR A 406 -13.35 38.78 5.40
N VAL A 407 -13.27 38.52 4.11
CA VAL A 407 -12.78 39.51 3.14
C VAL A 407 -13.86 40.55 2.96
N THR A 408 -13.74 41.71 3.56
CA THR A 408 -14.50 42.90 3.13
C THR A 408 -13.89 43.34 1.79
N ARG A 409 -14.54 42.92 0.71
CA ARG A 409 -14.34 43.55 -0.59
C ARG A 409 -15.05 44.89 -0.57
N ASP A 410 -14.45 45.87 0.03
CA ASP A 410 -14.74 47.28 -0.26
C ASP A 410 -13.66 47.79 -1.21
N ASP A 411 -14.14 48.43 -2.28
CA ASP A 411 -13.38 49.08 -3.34
C ASP A 411 -12.94 48.23 -4.58
N ALA A 412 -13.95 47.73 -5.29
CA ALA A 412 -13.80 47.57 -6.73
C ALA A 412 -14.09 48.91 -7.42
N VAL A 413 -13.00 49.54 -7.86
CA VAL A 413 -12.96 50.72 -8.70
C VAL A 413 -14.05 50.70 -9.76
N SER A 414 -14.86 51.73 -9.75
CA SER A 414 -15.75 52.14 -10.81
C SER A 414 -15.00 52.31 -12.13
N SER A 415 -15.24 51.45 -13.11
CA SER A 415 -15.08 51.78 -14.53
C SER A 415 -16.03 50.97 -15.37
N GLY A 416 -17.06 51.66 -15.83
CA GLY A 416 -17.72 51.55 -17.12
C GLY A 416 -18.21 50.18 -17.57
N ALA A 417 -19.46 49.89 -17.31
CA ALA A 417 -20.22 48.93 -18.10
C ALA A 417 -20.78 49.57 -19.37
N PRO A 418 -20.98 48.82 -20.44
CA PRO A 418 -22.21 48.95 -21.20
C PRO A 418 -23.10 47.75 -21.03
N THR A 419 -24.32 48.04 -20.68
CA THR A 419 -25.50 47.18 -20.68
C THR A 419 -25.78 46.63 -22.08
N SER A 420 -26.07 45.33 -22.18
CA SER A 420 -27.01 44.84 -23.18
C SER A 420 -27.71 43.59 -22.60
N ASP A 421 -28.99 43.81 -22.36
CA ASP A 421 -30.00 42.79 -22.16
C ASP A 421 -30.05 41.82 -23.32
N THR A 422 -30.14 40.54 -23.02
CA THR A 422 -31.10 39.61 -23.65
C THR A 422 -30.99 38.24 -22.96
N ALA A 423 -32.07 37.89 -22.25
CA ALA A 423 -32.39 36.50 -22.02
C ALA A 423 -33.05 35.91 -23.27
N PRO A 424 -32.97 34.63 -23.50
CA PRO A 424 -34.20 33.88 -23.41
C PRO A 424 -34.10 32.53 -22.69
N SER A 425 -35.23 32.19 -22.20
CA SER A 425 -35.74 31.02 -21.58
C SER A 425 -35.66 29.73 -22.40
N ASP A 426 -35.80 28.67 -21.63
CA ASP A 426 -36.52 27.41 -21.85
C ASP A 426 -35.83 26.18 -22.42
N ALA A 427 -35.87 25.20 -21.57
CA ALA A 427 -36.45 23.87 -21.75
C ALA A 427 -35.57 22.73 -22.22
N ALA A 428 -35.65 21.72 -21.42
CA ALA A 428 -35.93 20.32 -21.71
C ALA A 428 -34.81 19.31 -21.54
N THR A 429 -34.96 18.54 -20.48
CA THR A 429 -35.01 17.06 -20.41
C THR A 429 -34.09 16.25 -21.31
N GLY A 430 -33.34 15.37 -20.69
CA GLY A 430 -33.10 14.08 -21.30
C GLY A 430 -31.77 13.40 -21.02
N ALA A 431 -31.89 12.23 -20.44
CA ALA A 431 -31.05 11.07 -20.60
C ALA A 431 -29.77 10.95 -19.76
N ARG A 432 -29.88 10.09 -18.77
CA ARG A 432 -28.81 9.32 -18.16
C ARG A 432 -28.13 8.45 -19.20
N GLU A 433 -26.81 8.54 -19.30
CA GLU A 433 -25.98 7.43 -19.76
C GLU A 433 -24.86 7.17 -18.76
N ARG A 434 -24.79 5.90 -18.34
CA ARG A 434 -23.73 5.35 -17.50
C ARG A 434 -22.57 4.98 -18.42
N GLY A 435 -21.49 5.69 -18.28
CA GLY A 435 -20.21 5.31 -18.87
C GLY A 435 -19.21 5.06 -17.75
N GLY A 436 -18.92 3.79 -17.47
CA GLY A 436 -17.83 3.40 -16.59
C GLY A 436 -16.49 3.73 -17.26
N ALA A 437 -15.69 4.58 -16.64
CA ALA A 437 -14.30 4.79 -17.00
C ALA A 437 -13.44 4.37 -15.82
N THR A 438 -12.84 3.21 -15.93
CA THR A 438 -11.72 2.77 -15.11
C THR A 438 -10.50 3.61 -15.49
N ALA A 439 -10.19 4.63 -14.71
CA ALA A 439 -8.94 5.37 -14.85
C ALA A 439 -7.86 4.69 -13.98
N SER A 440 -7.04 3.87 -14.62
CA SER A 440 -5.75 3.45 -14.11
C SER A 440 -4.79 4.63 -14.23
N SER A 441 -4.50 5.32 -13.11
CA SER A 441 -3.47 6.35 -13.07
C SER A 441 -2.18 5.80 -12.47
N ASN A 442 -1.38 5.13 -13.30
CA ASN A 442 0.06 5.04 -13.11
C ASN A 442 0.70 6.03 -14.08
N SER A 443 0.81 7.29 -13.67
CA SER A 443 1.63 8.26 -14.40
C SER A 443 3.04 8.24 -13.82
N ALA A 444 3.98 7.68 -14.58
CA ALA A 444 5.38 7.98 -14.45
C ALA A 444 5.54 9.52 -14.62
N ARG A 445 6.15 10.17 -13.62
CA ARG A 445 6.48 11.59 -13.64
C ARG A 445 7.52 11.84 -14.72
N GLU A 446 7.10 12.35 -15.87
CA GLU A 446 8.01 12.97 -16.82
C GLU A 446 8.50 14.30 -16.25
N ARG A 447 9.80 14.49 -16.22
CA ARG A 447 10.45 15.76 -15.86
C ARG A 447 10.26 16.75 -17.01
N GLY A 448 9.25 17.61 -16.89
CA GLY A 448 9.10 18.77 -17.73
C GLY A 448 9.69 20.01 -17.03
N GLY A 449 10.61 20.69 -17.69
CA GLY A 449 11.17 21.95 -17.20
C GLY A 449 10.09 23.02 -17.04
N ALA A 450 10.01 23.59 -15.84
CA ALA A 450 9.08 24.67 -15.53
C ALA A 450 9.58 25.99 -16.17
N THR A 451 8.84 26.47 -17.14
CA THR A 451 8.89 27.86 -17.57
C THR A 451 8.29 28.75 -16.49
N ALA A 452 8.93 29.90 -16.23
CA ALA A 452 8.49 30.88 -15.24
C ALA A 452 7.05 31.34 -15.52
N SER A 453 6.10 30.85 -14.72
CA SER A 453 4.70 31.30 -14.70
C SER A 453 4.56 32.47 -13.74
N SER A 454 3.69 33.44 -14.08
CA SER A 454 3.49 34.65 -13.31
C SER A 454 2.94 34.38 -11.90
N MET A 455 3.22 35.30 -10.96
CA MET A 455 2.84 35.21 -9.53
C MET A 455 1.32 34.98 -9.28
N ALA A 456 0.47 35.15 -10.27
CA ALA A 456 -0.99 35.07 -10.15
C ALA A 456 -1.58 33.66 -10.23
N ASP A 457 -0.80 32.64 -10.64
CA ASP A 457 -1.33 31.34 -11.02
C ASP A 457 -1.14 30.24 -9.95
N SER A 458 -0.54 30.53 -8.78
CA SER A 458 -0.42 29.55 -7.72
C SER A 458 -1.67 29.53 -6.83
N PRO A 459 -2.40 28.41 -6.72
CA PRO A 459 -3.57 28.28 -5.85
C PRO A 459 -3.29 28.64 -4.37
N ILE A 460 -2.04 28.56 -3.94
CA ILE A 460 -1.61 28.88 -2.57
C ILE A 460 -1.58 30.38 -2.34
N LEU A 461 -1.24 31.17 -3.34
CA LEU A 461 -1.11 32.65 -3.24
C LEU A 461 -2.39 33.38 -3.67
N SER A 462 -3.34 32.69 -4.30
CA SER A 462 -4.62 33.27 -4.76
C SER A 462 -5.74 33.24 -3.73
N GLY A 463 -5.45 32.78 -2.51
CA GLY A 463 -6.40 32.74 -1.39
C GLY A 463 -6.77 34.13 -0.83
N PRO A 464 -7.65 34.17 0.18
CA PRO A 464 -8.01 35.42 0.85
C PRO A 464 -6.78 36.05 1.54
N CYS A 465 -6.76 37.38 1.53
CA CYS A 465 -5.68 38.19 2.09
C CYS A 465 -6.15 39.01 3.31
N ASP A 466 -5.19 39.42 4.12
CA ASP A 466 -5.41 40.40 5.18
C ASP A 466 -5.57 41.81 4.59
N PRO A 467 -5.94 42.83 5.40
CA PRO A 467 -6.07 44.21 4.94
C PRO A 467 -4.81 44.82 4.32
N SER A 468 -3.64 44.24 4.58
CA SER A 468 -2.36 44.67 3.95
C SER A 468 -2.03 43.92 2.66
N GLY A 469 -2.92 43.03 2.19
CA GLY A 469 -2.73 42.27 0.95
C GLY A 469 -1.89 41.00 1.12
N ARG A 470 -1.57 40.57 2.35
CA ARG A 470 -0.82 39.33 2.60
C ARG A 470 -1.75 38.12 2.60
N PRO A 471 -1.46 37.04 1.83
CA PRO A 471 -2.30 35.85 1.82
C PRO A 471 -2.30 35.17 3.19
N TYR A 472 -3.47 34.72 3.62
CA TYR A 472 -3.58 33.93 4.86
C TYR A 472 -2.99 32.54 4.71
N ALA A 473 -2.35 32.04 5.77
CA ALA A 473 -1.95 30.64 5.92
C ALA A 473 -2.36 30.15 7.31
N LEU A 474 -3.10 29.03 7.37
CA LEU A 474 -3.54 28.44 8.64
C LEU A 474 -2.49 27.47 9.16
N VAL A 475 -1.83 27.81 10.24
CA VAL A 475 -0.90 26.93 10.95
C VAL A 475 -1.68 25.99 11.86
N TRP A 476 -1.63 24.71 11.57
CA TRP A 476 -2.23 23.66 12.40
C TRP A 476 -1.15 22.91 13.17
N ALA A 477 -1.06 23.19 14.47
CA ALA A 477 -0.20 22.47 15.38
C ALA A 477 -0.92 21.25 15.94
N ASP A 478 -0.32 20.10 15.76
CA ASP A 478 -0.78 18.81 16.28
C ASP A 478 -0.59 18.70 17.80
N SER A 479 -0.96 17.55 18.36
CA SER A 479 -0.92 17.36 19.81
C SER A 479 0.49 17.36 20.42
N PHE A 480 1.52 16.96 19.67
CA PHE A 480 2.92 16.98 20.13
C PHE A 480 3.44 18.42 20.14
N SER A 481 3.20 19.17 19.05
CA SER A 481 3.51 20.59 18.93
C SER A 481 2.70 21.47 19.91
N GLN A 482 1.54 21.00 20.36
CA GLN A 482 0.75 21.71 21.36
C GLN A 482 1.31 21.62 22.79
N THR A 483 1.93 20.49 23.16
CA THR A 483 2.13 20.15 24.58
C THR A 483 3.50 19.58 24.94
N LEU A 484 4.32 19.20 23.96
CA LEU A 484 5.65 18.62 24.20
C LEU A 484 6.78 19.46 23.63
N ASP A 485 6.66 19.96 22.39
CA ASP A 485 7.68 20.80 21.75
C ASP A 485 7.02 21.74 20.74
N ASP A 486 6.83 22.99 21.11
CA ASP A 486 6.22 24.02 20.28
C ASP A 486 7.22 24.85 19.46
N THR A 487 8.52 24.57 19.54
CA THR A 487 9.57 25.33 18.87
C THR A 487 9.39 25.33 17.34
N GLY A 488 9.13 24.15 16.74
CA GLY A 488 8.85 24.03 15.30
C GLY A 488 7.58 24.79 14.88
N ALA A 489 6.51 24.71 15.67
CA ALA A 489 5.27 25.42 15.37
C ALA A 489 5.43 26.95 15.42
N ARG A 490 6.23 27.47 16.35
CA ARG A 490 6.56 28.91 16.42
C ARG A 490 7.41 29.33 15.24
N ALA A 491 8.43 28.53 14.88
CA ALA A 491 9.28 28.80 13.74
C ALA A 491 8.47 28.83 12.43
N VAL A 492 7.52 27.93 12.24
CA VAL A 492 6.61 27.95 11.08
C VAL A 492 5.84 29.27 10.98
N VAL A 493 5.32 29.78 12.11
CA VAL A 493 4.63 31.09 12.14
C VAL A 493 5.59 32.21 11.74
N ASP A 494 6.77 32.28 12.37
CA ASP A 494 7.73 33.35 12.13
C ASP A 494 8.29 33.34 10.69
N VAL A 495 8.51 32.16 10.11
CA VAL A 495 8.95 31.98 8.71
C VAL A 495 7.86 32.40 7.72
N LEU A 496 6.60 32.05 7.98
CA LEU A 496 5.48 32.47 7.13
C LEU A 496 5.31 34.00 7.18
N GLU A 497 5.37 34.63 8.37
CA GLU A 497 5.35 36.10 8.49
C GLU A 497 6.49 36.77 7.70
N ALA A 498 7.71 36.25 7.85
CA ALA A 498 8.87 36.77 7.13
C ALA A 498 8.74 36.69 5.61
N ASN A 499 8.04 35.67 5.11
CA ASN A 499 7.84 35.42 3.69
C ASN A 499 6.52 36.03 3.14
N GLY A 500 5.93 37.00 3.86
CA GLY A 500 4.83 37.81 3.36
C GLY A 500 3.43 37.18 3.52
N PHE A 501 3.28 36.13 4.30
CA PHE A 501 1.98 35.58 4.68
C PHE A 501 1.42 36.29 5.93
N ALA A 502 0.11 36.21 6.11
CA ALA A 502 -0.59 36.53 7.35
C ALA A 502 -0.95 35.20 8.06
N PRO A 503 -0.05 34.63 8.91
CA PRO A 503 -0.33 33.36 9.55
C PRO A 503 -1.43 33.51 10.60
N ILE A 504 -2.35 32.57 10.60
CA ILE A 504 -3.37 32.37 11.63
C ILE A 504 -3.20 30.96 12.20
N VAL A 505 -3.49 30.78 13.47
CA VAL A 505 -3.31 29.51 14.17
C VAL A 505 -4.66 28.83 14.37
N ALA A 506 -4.78 27.58 13.96
CA ALA A 506 -5.98 26.79 14.17
C ALA A 506 -6.25 26.54 15.66
N PRO A 507 -7.52 26.50 16.09
CA PRO A 507 -7.89 25.97 17.39
C PRO A 507 -7.36 24.56 17.60
N ASP A 508 -7.07 24.21 18.89
CA ASP A 508 -6.50 22.90 19.25
C ASP A 508 -7.44 21.73 18.86
N ALA A 509 -7.03 20.92 17.93
CA ALA A 509 -7.73 19.73 17.48
C ALA A 509 -6.74 18.62 17.08
N CYS A 510 -7.06 17.36 17.37
CA CYS A 510 -6.19 16.21 17.20
C CYS A 510 -6.57 15.40 15.95
N CYS A 511 -5.57 14.94 15.18
CA CYS A 511 -5.76 14.05 14.03
C CYS A 511 -6.11 12.59 14.41
N GLY A 512 -5.92 12.20 15.66
CA GLY A 512 -6.19 10.84 16.11
C GLY A 512 -5.13 9.81 15.74
N LEU A 513 -3.93 10.19 15.29
CA LEU A 513 -2.87 9.28 14.87
C LEU A 513 -2.56 8.18 15.88
N THR A 514 -2.44 8.54 17.16
CA THR A 514 -2.14 7.57 18.22
C THR A 514 -3.27 6.55 18.45
N TRP A 515 -4.51 6.93 18.16
CA TRP A 515 -5.65 6.01 18.11
C TRP A 515 -5.59 5.11 16.88
N ILE A 516 -5.17 5.65 15.72
CA ILE A 516 -4.99 4.87 14.48
C ILE A 516 -3.94 3.78 14.71
N THR A 517 -2.74 4.15 15.15
CA THR A 517 -1.62 3.20 15.33
C THR A 517 -1.89 2.11 16.35
N THR A 518 -2.76 2.35 17.31
CA THR A 518 -3.20 1.35 18.30
C THR A 518 -4.51 0.64 17.92
N GLY A 519 -5.03 0.85 16.71
CA GLY A 519 -6.26 0.21 16.23
C GLY A 519 -7.54 0.66 16.96
N GLN A 520 -7.57 1.86 17.54
CA GLN A 520 -8.74 2.44 18.19
C GLN A 520 -9.55 3.29 17.20
N LEU A 521 -9.88 2.72 16.02
CA LEU A 521 -10.36 3.46 14.85
C LEU A 521 -11.67 4.22 15.09
N SER A 522 -12.59 3.70 15.91
CA SER A 522 -13.80 4.44 16.27
C SER A 522 -13.50 5.74 17.04
N GLY A 523 -12.45 5.73 17.87
CA GLY A 523 -11.94 6.92 18.57
C GLY A 523 -11.27 7.89 17.61
N ALA A 524 -10.45 7.37 16.69
CA ALA A 524 -9.80 8.15 15.65
C ALA A 524 -10.79 8.89 14.76
N LYS A 525 -11.85 8.22 14.29
CA LYS A 525 -12.94 8.84 13.49
C LYS A 525 -13.61 10.02 14.22
N LYS A 526 -13.85 9.90 15.54
CA LYS A 526 -14.41 11.00 16.34
C LYS A 526 -13.45 12.19 16.41
N HIS A 527 -12.14 11.94 16.56
CA HIS A 527 -11.13 13.01 16.55
C HIS A 527 -11.06 13.69 15.19
N LEU A 528 -11.04 12.92 14.12
CA LEU A 528 -11.01 13.42 12.75
C LEU A 528 -12.28 14.24 12.41
N ALA A 529 -13.46 13.76 12.77
CA ALA A 529 -14.69 14.51 12.57
C ALA A 529 -14.70 15.86 13.31
N SER A 530 -14.15 15.88 14.54
CA SER A 530 -13.97 17.14 15.30
C SER A 530 -12.94 18.06 14.62
N LEU A 531 -11.83 17.51 14.13
CA LEU A 531 -10.79 18.25 13.41
C LEU A 531 -11.33 18.82 12.09
N LEU A 532 -12.14 18.08 11.35
CA LEU A 532 -12.82 18.57 10.14
C LEU A 532 -13.72 19.77 10.46
N GLY A 533 -14.41 19.77 11.61
CA GLY A 533 -15.19 20.93 12.08
C GLY A 533 -14.36 22.19 12.26
N VAL A 534 -13.07 22.04 12.63
CA VAL A 534 -12.13 23.15 12.81
C VAL A 534 -11.53 23.60 11.49
N LEU A 535 -11.06 22.67 10.65
CA LEU A 535 -10.23 22.98 9.48
C LEU A 535 -11.03 23.25 8.20
N ALA A 536 -12.17 22.58 8.02
CA ALA A 536 -12.94 22.66 6.77
C ALA A 536 -13.43 24.07 6.42
N PRO A 537 -13.84 24.94 7.36
CA PRO A 537 -14.22 26.31 7.02
C PRO A 537 -13.11 27.11 6.36
N PHE A 538 -11.86 26.95 6.83
CA PHE A 538 -10.68 27.61 6.27
C PHE A 538 -10.31 27.03 4.90
N ALA A 539 -10.34 25.71 4.79
CA ALA A 539 -10.10 25.03 3.50
C ALA A 539 -11.13 25.46 2.43
N ALA A 540 -12.41 25.59 2.80
CA ALA A 540 -13.47 26.07 1.92
C ALA A 540 -13.26 27.51 1.44
N SER A 541 -12.57 28.32 2.23
CA SER A 541 -12.22 29.69 1.87
C SER A 541 -10.91 29.79 1.04
N GLY A 542 -10.30 28.66 0.68
CA GLY A 542 -9.05 28.62 -0.10
C GLY A 542 -7.79 28.94 0.73
N ILE A 543 -7.86 28.91 2.07
CA ILE A 543 -6.71 29.14 2.94
C ILE A 543 -5.92 27.83 3.06
N PRO A 544 -4.62 27.80 2.68
CA PRO A 544 -3.79 26.62 2.85
C PRO A 544 -3.60 26.29 4.33
N ILE A 545 -3.65 24.99 4.66
CA ILE A 545 -3.44 24.45 6.00
C ILE A 545 -2.00 23.94 6.07
N VAL A 546 -1.16 24.60 6.86
CA VAL A 546 0.24 24.21 7.08
C VAL A 546 0.32 23.31 8.30
N GLY A 547 0.63 22.01 8.06
CA GLY A 547 0.85 21.06 9.14
C GLY A 547 2.28 21.15 9.68
N VAL A 548 2.45 21.01 10.99
CA VAL A 548 3.78 21.11 11.65
C VAL A 548 4.42 19.72 11.77
N GLU A 549 3.75 18.77 12.42
CA GLU A 549 4.28 17.39 12.57
C GLU A 549 3.94 16.54 11.34
N PRO A 550 4.95 16.01 10.62
CA PRO A 550 4.72 15.27 9.38
C PRO A 550 3.81 14.05 9.53
N SER A 551 3.90 13.35 10.66
CA SER A 551 3.08 12.17 10.91
C SER A 551 1.59 12.51 11.01
N CYS A 552 1.27 13.64 11.62
CA CYS A 552 -0.09 14.15 11.74
C CYS A 552 -0.60 14.77 10.43
N THR A 553 0.27 15.49 9.71
CA THR A 553 -0.01 16.03 8.38
C THR A 553 -0.35 14.92 7.37
N ALA A 554 0.38 13.80 7.42
CA ALA A 554 0.11 12.62 6.60
C ALA A 554 -1.28 12.02 6.87
N VAL A 555 -1.76 12.05 8.11
CA VAL A 555 -3.14 11.59 8.42
C VAL A 555 -4.18 12.40 7.66
N LEU A 556 -4.00 13.73 7.56
CA LEU A 556 -4.94 14.58 6.81
C LEU A 556 -4.90 14.32 5.30
N ARG A 557 -3.74 13.94 4.77
CA ARG A 557 -3.55 13.72 3.32
C ARG A 557 -3.89 12.30 2.86
N ASP A 558 -3.94 11.31 3.78
CA ASP A 558 -4.12 9.90 3.44
C ASP A 558 -5.18 9.19 4.30
N ASP A 559 -4.91 8.95 5.59
CA ASP A 559 -5.79 8.14 6.44
C ASP A 559 -7.20 8.74 6.61
N LEU A 560 -7.32 10.07 6.60
CA LEU A 560 -8.58 10.79 6.69
C LEU A 560 -9.56 10.37 5.58
N LEU A 561 -9.07 10.24 4.34
CA LEU A 561 -9.88 9.93 3.17
C LEU A 561 -10.49 8.53 3.25
N ASP A 562 -9.80 7.60 3.90
CA ASP A 562 -10.25 6.21 4.01
C ASP A 562 -10.99 5.92 5.34
N LEU A 563 -10.77 6.75 6.37
CA LEU A 563 -11.51 6.67 7.64
C LEU A 563 -12.87 7.38 7.58
N LEU A 564 -12.96 8.50 6.86
CA LEU A 564 -14.19 9.29 6.68
C LEU A 564 -14.45 9.56 5.19
N PRO A 565 -14.64 8.51 4.36
CA PRO A 565 -14.78 8.66 2.91
C PRO A 565 -16.06 9.38 2.49
N ASP A 566 -17.12 9.25 3.29
CA ASP A 566 -18.43 9.83 3.01
C ASP A 566 -18.57 11.29 3.48
N ASP A 567 -17.58 11.81 4.21
CA ASP A 567 -17.61 13.20 4.66
C ASP A 567 -16.93 14.09 3.58
N PRO A 568 -17.70 14.97 2.88
CA PRO A 568 -17.14 15.78 1.80
C PRO A 568 -16.04 16.73 2.28
N ARG A 569 -15.99 17.06 3.57
CA ARG A 569 -14.95 17.88 4.17
C ARG A 569 -13.59 17.17 4.18
N SER A 570 -13.56 15.84 4.12
CA SER A 570 -12.32 15.05 4.10
C SER A 570 -11.46 15.39 2.89
N LEU A 571 -12.03 15.38 1.70
CA LEU A 571 -11.31 15.73 0.46
C LEU A 571 -10.90 17.20 0.46
N LEU A 572 -11.76 18.08 0.93
CA LEU A 572 -11.50 19.52 1.01
C LEU A 572 -10.29 19.83 1.90
N VAL A 573 -10.26 19.29 3.12
CA VAL A 573 -9.17 19.48 4.07
C VAL A 573 -7.88 18.82 3.57
N SER A 574 -7.97 17.59 3.03
CA SER A 574 -6.82 16.88 2.48
C SER A 574 -6.16 17.69 1.35
N SER A 575 -6.97 18.22 0.41
CA SER A 575 -6.47 19.01 -0.72
C SER A 575 -5.92 20.38 -0.34
N ALA A 576 -6.35 20.97 0.79
CA ALA A 576 -5.83 22.23 1.31
C ALA A 576 -4.59 22.05 2.19
N THR A 577 -4.28 20.82 2.65
CA THR A 577 -3.15 20.55 3.56
C THR A 577 -1.82 20.57 2.82
N ARG A 578 -0.84 21.31 3.38
CA ARG A 578 0.50 21.53 2.81
C ARG A 578 1.58 21.33 3.85
N THR A 579 2.81 21.01 3.41
CA THR A 579 4.03 21.18 4.20
C THR A 579 4.52 22.62 4.13
N LEU A 580 5.39 23.03 5.04
CA LEU A 580 6.01 24.36 4.98
C LEU A 580 6.79 24.55 3.67
N ALA A 581 7.57 23.56 3.26
CA ALA A 581 8.35 23.61 2.03
C ALA A 581 7.46 23.78 0.79
N GLU A 582 6.31 23.07 0.71
CA GLU A 582 5.34 23.24 -0.38
C GLU A 582 4.80 24.67 -0.46
N VAL A 583 4.52 25.30 0.70
CA VAL A 583 4.04 26.69 0.75
C VAL A 583 5.14 27.69 0.35
N LEU A 584 6.34 27.53 0.90
CA LEU A 584 7.47 28.41 0.56
C LEU A 584 7.90 28.26 -0.90
N SER A 585 7.78 27.07 -1.48
CA SER A 585 8.09 26.83 -2.89
C SER A 585 7.13 27.56 -3.84
N ALA A 586 5.92 27.88 -3.39
CA ALA A 586 4.98 28.70 -4.16
C ALA A 586 5.38 30.20 -4.20
N VAL A 587 6.19 30.66 -3.25
CA VAL A 587 6.72 32.03 -3.26
C VAL A 587 7.87 32.10 -4.26
N PRO A 588 7.90 33.08 -5.16
CA PRO A 588 9.02 33.27 -6.10
C PRO A 588 10.35 33.39 -5.37
N ALA A 589 11.40 32.78 -5.90
CA ALA A 589 12.72 32.75 -5.27
C ALA A 589 13.26 34.15 -4.91
N SER A 590 12.99 35.15 -5.78
CA SER A 590 13.38 36.56 -5.57
C SER A 590 12.62 37.24 -4.43
N ALA A 591 11.45 36.74 -4.07
CA ALA A 591 10.61 37.29 -2.98
C ALA A 591 10.77 36.55 -1.66
N ARG A 592 11.43 35.37 -1.65
CA ARG A 592 11.67 34.62 -0.43
C ARG A 592 12.64 35.34 0.48
N ARG A 593 12.29 35.44 1.75
CA ARG A 593 13.11 36.01 2.81
C ARG A 593 13.56 34.88 3.73
N LEU A 594 14.52 34.10 3.26
CA LEU A 594 15.10 32.97 3.99
C LEU A 594 16.62 33.22 4.14
N PRO A 595 17.25 32.72 5.20
CA PRO A 595 18.69 32.87 5.40
C PRO A 595 19.46 32.09 4.32
N SER A 596 20.64 32.57 3.94
CA SER A 596 21.59 31.78 3.19
C SER A 596 22.08 30.62 4.04
N LEU A 597 22.11 29.43 3.46
CA LEU A 597 22.67 28.21 4.05
C LEU A 597 23.97 27.78 3.35
N GLU A 598 24.62 28.73 2.65
CA GLU A 598 25.87 28.45 1.95
C GLU A 598 26.95 27.93 2.93
N GLY A 599 27.50 26.78 2.61
CA GLY A 599 28.50 26.11 3.46
C GLY A 599 27.92 25.35 4.65
N VAL A 600 26.62 25.34 4.85
CA VAL A 600 25.98 24.56 5.90
C VAL A 600 25.83 23.10 5.46
N GLU A 601 26.43 22.18 6.21
CA GLU A 601 26.23 20.74 6.06
C GLU A 601 25.01 20.30 6.86
N ILE A 602 24.09 19.61 6.21
CA ILE A 602 22.83 19.14 6.82
C ILE A 602 22.74 17.62 6.70
N VAL A 603 22.58 16.93 7.81
CA VAL A 603 22.11 15.52 7.84
C VAL A 603 20.61 15.56 8.06
N ALA A 604 19.86 15.26 7.00
CA ALA A 604 18.41 15.32 7.00
C ALA A 604 17.79 13.92 7.17
N GLN A 605 16.94 13.76 8.19
CA GLN A 605 16.13 12.56 8.39
C GLN A 605 14.68 12.85 7.97
N PRO A 606 14.28 12.55 6.71
CA PRO A 606 12.88 12.64 6.34
C PRO A 606 12.03 11.76 7.27
N HIS A 607 10.97 12.33 7.83
CA HIS A 607 10.05 11.51 8.60
C HIS A 607 9.40 10.45 7.67
N CYS A 608 9.28 9.20 8.12
CA CYS A 608 8.80 8.11 7.26
C CYS A 608 7.40 8.36 6.66
N HIS A 609 6.48 8.97 7.42
CA HIS A 609 5.16 9.39 6.89
C HIS A 609 5.27 10.57 5.91
N HIS A 610 6.21 11.50 6.12
CA HIS A 610 6.50 12.59 5.19
C HIS A 610 6.92 12.02 3.84
N TYR A 611 7.96 11.18 3.86
CA TYR A 611 8.46 10.49 2.67
C TYR A 611 7.35 9.72 1.94
N SER A 612 6.55 8.96 2.68
CA SER A 612 5.61 8.00 2.10
C SER A 612 4.35 8.64 1.52
N VAL A 613 3.88 9.74 2.11
CA VAL A 613 2.58 10.35 1.77
C VAL A 613 2.75 11.67 1.02
N MET A 614 3.71 12.50 1.44
CA MET A 614 3.89 13.85 0.90
C MET A 614 5.07 13.95 -0.08
N GLY A 615 6.04 13.04 0.02
CA GLY A 615 7.35 13.19 -0.62
C GLY A 615 8.22 14.19 0.14
N TRP A 616 9.53 14.17 -0.09
CA TRP A 616 10.48 15.08 0.58
C TRP A 616 11.32 15.91 -0.42
N ASP A 617 10.94 15.87 -1.68
CA ASP A 617 11.70 16.54 -2.76
C ASP A 617 11.57 18.06 -2.69
N ALA A 618 10.43 18.59 -2.21
CA ALA A 618 10.22 20.03 -2.03
C ALA A 618 11.12 20.59 -0.92
N ASP A 619 11.27 19.83 0.19
CA ASP A 619 12.13 20.20 1.32
C ASP A 619 13.60 20.20 0.88
N GLN A 620 14.04 19.15 0.20
CA GLN A 620 15.40 19.06 -0.34
C GLN A 620 15.71 20.21 -1.31
N ALA A 621 14.84 20.42 -2.28
CA ALA A 621 15.03 21.49 -3.28
C ALA A 621 15.06 22.88 -2.63
N LEU A 622 14.25 23.11 -1.60
CA LEU A 622 14.27 24.37 -0.85
C LEU A 622 15.62 24.57 -0.16
N LEU A 623 16.11 23.61 0.58
CA LEU A 623 17.39 23.68 1.32
C LEU A 623 18.57 23.86 0.36
N GLU A 624 18.62 23.11 -0.72
CA GLU A 624 19.67 23.20 -1.75
C GLU A 624 19.62 24.55 -2.46
N SER A 625 18.42 25.12 -2.70
CA SER A 625 18.27 26.46 -3.27
C SER A 625 18.81 27.58 -2.41
N LEU A 626 18.96 27.33 -1.09
CA LEU A 626 19.55 28.24 -0.12
C LEU A 626 21.06 28.04 0.04
N GLY A 627 21.66 27.06 -0.65
CA GLY A 627 23.10 26.76 -0.63
C GLY A 627 23.52 25.66 0.33
N ALA A 628 22.60 24.97 1.02
CA ALA A 628 22.92 23.88 1.91
C ALA A 628 23.43 22.64 1.16
N ARG A 629 24.35 21.90 1.78
CA ARG A 629 24.73 20.55 1.35
C ARG A 629 23.95 19.52 2.16
N VAL A 630 23.01 18.84 1.52
CA VAL A 630 22.06 17.96 2.20
C VAL A 630 22.46 16.51 2.02
N THR A 631 22.81 15.84 3.13
CA THR A 631 22.90 14.38 3.22
C THR A 631 21.54 13.83 3.66
N ARG A 632 20.74 13.37 2.71
CA ARG A 632 19.42 12.78 2.97
C ARG A 632 19.59 11.36 3.47
N LEU A 633 19.09 11.07 4.68
CA LEU A 633 19.08 9.73 5.26
C LEU A 633 17.96 8.88 4.66
N GLU A 634 18.27 7.61 4.49
CA GLU A 634 17.33 6.58 4.05
C GLU A 634 16.80 5.79 5.26
N GLY A 635 15.59 5.26 5.14
CA GLY A 635 14.98 4.43 6.16
C GLY A 635 14.39 5.20 7.35
N CYS A 636 13.93 4.44 8.32
CA CYS A 636 13.26 4.95 9.52
C CYS A 636 14.27 5.24 10.64
N CYS A 637 13.99 6.26 11.47
CA CYS A 637 14.77 6.53 12.69
C CYS A 637 14.66 5.43 13.76
N GLY A 638 13.68 4.53 13.64
CA GLY A 638 13.46 3.41 14.55
C GLY A 638 12.52 3.68 15.72
N LEU A 639 12.23 4.93 16.08
CA LEU A 639 11.28 5.23 17.17
C LEU A 639 9.82 5.10 16.68
N ALA A 640 9.53 5.65 15.49
CA ALA A 640 8.23 5.53 14.82
C ALA A 640 7.02 5.77 15.74
N GLY A 641 6.92 6.97 16.30
CA GLY A 641 5.87 7.34 17.24
C GLY A 641 5.92 6.53 18.53
N ASN A 642 4.91 5.73 18.79
CA ASN A 642 4.81 4.91 20.01
C ASN A 642 5.63 3.61 19.95
N PHE A 643 5.93 3.09 18.76
CA PHE A 643 6.55 1.77 18.59
C PHE A 643 7.80 1.56 19.47
N GLY A 644 8.81 2.39 19.30
CA GLY A 644 10.07 2.24 20.04
C GLY A 644 10.00 2.61 21.52
N MET A 645 8.83 3.08 22.01
CA MET A 645 8.56 3.35 23.43
C MET A 645 7.95 2.13 24.13
N GLU A 646 7.33 1.22 23.39
CA GLU A 646 6.66 0.04 23.94
C GLU A 646 7.65 -0.98 24.48
N ALA A 647 7.26 -1.67 25.55
CA ALA A 647 8.07 -2.74 26.13
C ALA A 647 8.31 -3.87 25.11
N GLY A 648 9.56 -4.32 24.99
CA GLY A 648 9.97 -5.34 24.02
C GLY A 648 10.43 -4.81 22.65
N HIS A 649 10.19 -3.54 22.31
CA HIS A 649 10.55 -2.97 21.01
C HIS A 649 11.86 -2.17 20.99
N TYR A 650 12.47 -1.91 22.16
CA TYR A 650 13.65 -1.07 22.28
C TYR A 650 14.82 -1.55 21.42
N ASP A 651 15.15 -2.86 21.50
CA ASP A 651 16.31 -3.41 20.82
C ASP A 651 16.14 -3.35 19.29
N LEU A 652 14.94 -3.64 18.78
CA LEU A 652 14.63 -3.47 17.36
C LEU A 652 14.68 -1.99 16.95
N SER A 653 14.17 -1.10 17.78
CA SER A 653 14.21 0.36 17.54
C SER A 653 15.65 0.87 17.42
N VAL A 654 16.57 0.39 18.28
CA VAL A 654 18.00 0.71 18.20
C VAL A 654 18.64 0.08 16.97
N ALA A 655 18.35 -1.18 16.67
CA ALA A 655 18.87 -1.86 15.48
C ALA A 655 18.46 -1.12 14.20
N VAL A 656 17.22 -0.66 14.09
CA VAL A 656 16.76 0.15 12.95
C VAL A 656 17.53 1.47 12.86
N ALA A 657 17.73 2.19 13.98
CA ALA A 657 18.49 3.44 14.01
C ALA A 657 19.95 3.24 13.59
N SER A 658 20.52 2.06 13.89
CA SER A 658 21.92 1.69 13.56
C SER A 658 22.16 1.44 12.08
N HIS A 659 21.12 1.35 11.25
CA HIS A 659 21.30 1.18 9.79
C HIS A 659 21.71 2.47 9.09
N SER A 660 21.17 3.61 9.49
CA SER A 660 21.40 4.88 8.80
C SER A 660 21.61 6.03 9.77
N LEU A 661 20.68 6.27 10.70
CA LEU A 661 20.68 7.44 11.56
C LEU A 661 21.98 7.57 12.40
N LEU A 662 22.29 6.57 13.21
CA LEU A 662 23.42 6.63 14.13
C LEU A 662 24.77 6.71 13.41
N PRO A 663 25.04 5.90 12.37
CA PRO A 663 26.30 6.01 11.61
C PRO A 663 26.48 7.39 10.97
N SER A 664 25.41 7.95 10.38
CA SER A 664 25.48 9.25 9.71
C SER A 664 25.72 10.40 10.68
N LEU A 665 25.07 10.38 11.84
CA LEU A 665 25.31 11.38 12.90
C LEU A 665 26.73 11.30 13.45
N SER A 666 27.28 10.09 13.54
CA SER A 666 28.67 9.89 14.00
C SER A 666 29.70 10.32 12.96
N ALA A 667 29.42 10.09 11.68
CA ALA A 667 30.31 10.44 10.56
C ALA A 667 30.34 11.97 10.32
N GLN A 668 29.29 12.70 10.68
CA GLN A 668 29.16 14.14 10.47
C GLN A 668 28.80 14.84 11.79
N PRO A 669 29.74 14.92 12.75
CA PRO A 669 29.46 15.43 14.10
C PRO A 669 29.11 16.93 14.11
N ASP A 670 29.60 17.71 13.17
CA ASP A 670 29.38 19.16 13.09
C ASP A 670 28.22 19.56 12.18
N ALA A 671 27.66 18.63 11.40
CA ALA A 671 26.52 18.90 10.53
C ALA A 671 25.25 19.19 11.34
N VAL A 672 24.39 20.05 10.82
CA VAL A 672 23.06 20.29 11.42
C VAL A 672 22.20 19.04 11.22
N TYR A 673 21.65 18.50 12.30
CA TYR A 673 20.67 17.43 12.19
C TYR A 673 19.27 18.01 11.99
N LEU A 674 18.71 17.84 10.80
CA LEU A 674 17.38 18.31 10.43
C LEU A 674 16.39 17.15 10.47
N ALA A 675 15.34 17.28 11.25
CA ALA A 675 14.25 16.31 11.32
C ALA A 675 12.96 16.98 11.81
N ASP A 676 11.96 17.06 10.93
CA ASP A 676 10.65 17.65 11.30
C ASP A 676 9.87 16.77 12.27
N GLY A 677 10.04 15.46 12.18
CA GLY A 677 9.33 14.51 13.03
C GLY A 677 9.81 14.53 14.47
N PHE A 678 8.89 14.74 15.42
CA PHE A 678 9.15 14.70 16.86
C PHE A 678 9.83 13.39 17.29
N SER A 679 9.38 12.25 16.75
CA SER A 679 9.97 10.93 17.05
C SER A 679 11.42 10.82 16.54
N CYS A 680 11.75 11.42 15.40
CA CYS A 680 13.10 11.39 14.84
C CYS A 680 14.08 12.21 15.71
N ARG A 681 13.68 13.42 16.15
CA ARG A 681 14.47 14.24 17.08
C ARG A 681 14.65 13.55 18.42
N THR A 682 13.58 12.95 18.96
CA THR A 682 13.63 12.19 20.22
C THR A 682 14.60 11.01 20.15
N GLN A 683 14.59 10.26 19.03
CA GLN A 683 15.50 9.11 18.83
C GLN A 683 16.97 9.55 18.82
N ALA A 684 17.29 10.58 18.04
CA ALA A 684 18.65 11.12 17.96
C ALA A 684 19.12 11.68 19.31
N ALA A 685 18.25 12.39 20.03
CA ALA A 685 18.57 12.91 21.36
C ALA A 685 18.85 11.78 22.38
N GLN A 686 18.04 10.72 22.37
CA GLN A 686 18.18 9.62 23.33
C GLN A 686 19.35 8.69 23.02
N LEU A 687 19.66 8.43 21.76
CA LEU A 687 20.68 7.44 21.37
C LEU A 687 22.03 8.05 21.01
N ALA A 688 22.04 9.26 20.47
CA ALA A 688 23.27 9.94 20.02
C ALA A 688 23.56 11.24 20.79
N GLY A 689 22.73 11.66 21.72
CA GLY A 689 22.89 12.94 22.42
C GLY A 689 22.77 14.17 21.49
N ARG A 690 22.20 14.02 20.27
CA ARG A 690 22.10 15.05 19.25
C ARG A 690 20.71 15.68 19.24
N GLY A 691 20.67 16.98 19.49
CA GLY A 691 19.46 17.77 19.23
C GLY A 691 19.19 17.89 17.73
N GLY A 692 17.93 17.81 17.33
CA GLY A 692 17.52 18.06 15.94
C GLY A 692 16.74 19.36 15.81
N VAL A 693 16.80 19.98 14.62
CA VAL A 693 16.02 21.16 14.26
C VAL A 693 14.87 20.78 13.33
N HIS A 694 13.82 21.61 13.31
CA HIS A 694 12.73 21.56 12.34
C HIS A 694 13.10 22.45 11.14
N LEU A 695 12.57 22.16 9.94
CA LEU A 695 12.72 22.99 8.74
C LEU A 695 12.25 24.42 8.97
#